data_abc4158dc33a0b3d452e37dc8b82b6bc
#
_entry.id   abc4158dc33a0b3d452e37dc8b82b6bc
#
_cell.length_a   1.000
_cell.length_b   1.000
_cell.length_c   1.000
_cell.angle_alpha   90.00
_cell.angle_beta   90.00
_cell.angle_gamma   90.00
#
_symmetry.space_group_name_H-M   'P 1'
#
loop_
_entity.id
_entity.type
_entity.pdbx_description
1 polymer ?
#
loop_
_entity_poly.entity_id
_entity_poly.type
_entity_poly.pdbx_seq_one_letter_code
_entity_poly.pdbx_strand_id
1 'polypeptide(L)'
;MADIVQKNFSNAAKKDVQYLNKDFGTLKNTLINYSKTYFPKTYKDFSDASPGMMYIEQAAYVGDVLSYYTDYQFKESLLPYAQELTSVIALAKFLGYTPYTTKAASTTLNVFQLVPAIRDTTGNYVPDTTYCLNIREYMEVKNSSNISYITIESLDFSVNTGLSPRTDTIYSRDGYGIPTFFLLQKSIKAISGTIVTKNFVINGATPFYQLALSENNVIQVLNVVDSDNNKWYEVNYLAQDLVFTEDDNTYVNDGNYYIYQTQVPKLIKSLKTSKKFTVNVNSSYSTYLEFGPGVDSYSNEVIYPTADLVGIGLQNIQKLGLSLDSSTFLNLGGYGQAPSNTVLTVTYIVGGGLSSNCPVGDITTISSVNFSNNISALNPSQQGLFQTVRNSLKVLNIEPATGGDGQETLEQIRQNALANFVNQDRAVTEDDYISRVYSMPARFGSITKVCVKSDSQLNIQNISNGFVDYNNIATLTQKANGNYYRKINYDSSNPFGLNLYVLGYDSNKNLSTINAAAIQNLREYLGKYKMLNDGINIIDGYTINISVNFQILTYSNYNKQDVLNNCISNVKDFFNIDKWYFNMPINLGQLQLAIAQVEGVQSVTKLQLKNLTINDGNYSPYEYNLDEATVNNIVYPSLDPSVFEVKYPDNDIVGSCY
;
A
#
# COMPACT_ATOMS: atom_id res chain seq x y z
N MET A 1 -6.71 -27.08 31.69
CA MET A 1 -7.76 -26.12 31.29
C MET A 1 -7.83 -25.88 29.77
N ALA A 2 -6.71 -25.80 29.06
CA ALA A 2 -6.70 -25.62 27.61
C ALA A 2 -7.37 -26.77 26.81
N ASP A 3 -7.17 -28.02 27.21
CA ASP A 3 -7.76 -29.19 26.54
C ASP A 3 -9.30 -29.31 26.67
N ILE A 4 -9.89 -28.75 27.73
CA ILE A 4 -11.34 -28.75 27.94
C ILE A 4 -12.00 -27.69 27.04
N VAL A 5 -11.35 -26.57 26.83
CA VAL A 5 -11.85 -25.48 25.96
C VAL A 5 -11.81 -25.92 24.49
N GLN A 6 -10.70 -26.54 24.02
CA GLN A 6 -10.62 -27.04 22.65
C GLN A 6 -11.65 -28.15 22.32
N LYS A 7 -11.93 -29.04 23.27
CA LYS A 7 -12.92 -30.09 23.05
C LYS A 7 -14.36 -29.56 22.93
N ASN A 8 -14.68 -28.47 23.63
CA ASN A 8 -16.00 -27.86 23.54
C ASN A 8 -16.18 -27.03 22.26
N PHE A 9 -15.13 -26.38 21.74
CA PHE A 9 -15.22 -25.65 20.47
C PHE A 9 -15.31 -26.57 19.25
N SER A 10 -14.62 -27.71 19.24
CA SER A 10 -14.69 -28.67 18.13
C SER A 10 -16.05 -29.39 18.02
N ASN A 11 -16.77 -29.55 19.13
CA ASN A 11 -18.10 -30.13 19.13
C ASN A 11 -19.23 -29.12 18.83
N ALA A 12 -19.00 -27.82 19.10
CA ALA A 12 -19.96 -26.77 18.77
C ALA A 12 -20.01 -26.47 17.24
N ALA A 13 -18.90 -26.60 16.54
CA ALA A 13 -18.79 -26.34 15.10
C ALA A 13 -19.45 -27.42 14.21
N LYS A 14 -19.88 -28.55 14.78
CA LYS A 14 -20.54 -29.67 14.07
C LYS A 14 -22.02 -29.81 14.36
N LYS A 15 -22.64 -28.95 15.15
CA LYS A 15 -24.07 -28.96 15.32
C LYS A 15 -24.72 -28.26 14.14
N ASP A 16 -25.24 -29.06 13.21
CA ASP A 16 -26.23 -28.60 12.24
C ASP A 16 -27.35 -27.92 13.00
N VAL A 17 -27.55 -26.62 12.80
CA VAL A 17 -28.58 -25.86 13.53
C VAL A 17 -29.94 -26.20 12.90
N GLN A 18 -30.59 -27.23 13.41
CA GLN A 18 -31.93 -27.61 13.00
C GLN A 18 -32.91 -27.01 13.99
N TYR A 19 -33.48 -25.85 13.68
CA TYR A 19 -34.46 -25.18 14.55
C TYR A 19 -35.86 -25.81 14.51
N LEU A 20 -36.21 -26.45 13.41
CA LEU A 20 -37.48 -27.17 13.22
C LEU A 20 -37.18 -28.54 12.62
N ASN A 21 -36.75 -29.46 13.45
CA ASN A 21 -36.52 -30.85 13.05
C ASN A 21 -37.84 -31.62 13.11
N LYS A 22 -38.75 -31.28 12.22
CA LYS A 22 -40.06 -31.97 12.10
C LYS A 22 -40.19 -32.43 10.66
N ASP A 23 -39.73 -33.64 10.42
CA ASP A 23 -39.96 -34.35 9.18
C ASP A 23 -41.45 -34.76 9.05
N PHE A 24 -41.87 -35.13 7.86
CA PHE A 24 -43.23 -35.54 7.53
C PHE A 24 -43.77 -36.58 8.52
N GLY A 25 -43.01 -37.62 8.88
CA GLY A 25 -43.40 -38.67 9.79
C GLY A 25 -43.68 -38.17 11.22
N THR A 26 -42.81 -37.28 11.71
CA THR A 26 -42.96 -36.66 13.05
C THR A 26 -44.16 -35.73 13.10
N LEU A 27 -44.39 -34.93 12.06
CA LEU A 27 -45.57 -34.06 11.95
C LEU A 27 -46.88 -34.86 11.84
N LYS A 28 -46.91 -35.91 10.99
CA LYS A 28 -48.04 -36.83 10.86
C LYS A 28 -48.40 -37.43 12.22
N ASN A 29 -47.41 -37.99 12.94
CA ASN A 29 -47.64 -38.60 14.26
C ASN A 29 -48.10 -37.56 15.29
N THR A 30 -47.59 -36.36 15.26
CA THR A 30 -48.02 -35.27 16.16
C THR A 30 -49.48 -34.88 15.89
N LEU A 31 -49.89 -34.76 14.63
CA LEU A 31 -51.25 -34.44 14.23
C LEU A 31 -52.22 -35.56 14.56
N ILE A 32 -51.84 -36.83 14.40
CA ILE A 32 -52.60 -37.98 14.83
C ILE A 32 -52.81 -37.95 16.35
N ASN A 33 -51.76 -37.72 17.13
CA ASN A 33 -51.86 -37.65 18.59
C ASN A 33 -52.71 -36.46 19.04
N TYR A 34 -52.57 -35.30 18.38
CA TYR A 34 -53.42 -34.16 18.62
C TYR A 34 -54.90 -34.48 18.35
N SER A 35 -55.22 -35.12 17.23
CA SER A 35 -56.60 -35.53 16.87
C SER A 35 -57.16 -36.49 17.84
N LYS A 36 -56.41 -37.50 18.32
CA LYS A 36 -56.79 -38.44 19.34
C LYS A 36 -57.12 -37.80 20.71
N THR A 37 -56.32 -36.75 21.05
CA THR A 37 -56.46 -36.07 22.34
C THR A 37 -57.63 -35.09 22.36
N TYR A 38 -57.81 -34.29 21.33
CA TYR A 38 -58.80 -33.21 21.32
C TYR A 38 -60.13 -33.57 20.64
N PHE A 39 -60.13 -34.59 19.74
CA PHE A 39 -61.30 -34.99 18.96
C PHE A 39 -61.68 -36.49 19.13
N PRO A 40 -61.56 -37.09 20.34
CA PRO A 40 -61.71 -38.53 20.53
C PRO A 40 -63.08 -39.06 20.20
N LYS A 41 -64.13 -38.21 20.24
CA LYS A 41 -65.50 -38.58 19.96
C LYS A 41 -65.89 -38.34 18.50
N THR A 42 -65.23 -37.43 17.82
CA THR A 42 -65.60 -36.93 16.48
C THR A 42 -64.88 -37.69 15.39
N TYR A 43 -63.62 -38.07 15.63
CA TYR A 43 -62.76 -38.74 14.63
C TYR A 43 -62.04 -39.93 15.27
N LYS A 44 -62.30 -41.15 14.73
CA LYS A 44 -61.76 -42.39 15.28
C LYS A 44 -61.02 -43.25 14.23
N ASP A 45 -61.19 -42.96 12.96
CA ASP A 45 -60.61 -43.76 11.88
C ASP A 45 -59.27 -43.15 11.41
N PHE A 46 -58.18 -43.75 11.85
CA PHE A 46 -56.84 -43.39 11.51
C PHE A 46 -56.18 -44.36 10.51
N SER A 47 -57.03 -45.08 9.72
CA SER A 47 -56.55 -45.94 8.65
C SER A 47 -56.09 -45.09 7.48
N ASP A 48 -55.03 -45.52 6.75
CA ASP A 48 -54.46 -44.79 5.60
C ASP A 48 -55.50 -44.60 4.47
N ALA A 49 -56.57 -45.33 4.42
CA ALA A 49 -57.65 -45.19 3.45
C ALA A 49 -58.73 -44.17 3.86
N SER A 50 -58.66 -43.61 5.06
CA SER A 50 -59.62 -42.67 5.59
C SER A 50 -59.47 -41.27 4.98
N PRO A 51 -60.55 -40.59 4.54
CA PRO A 51 -60.48 -39.21 4.07
C PRO A 51 -59.88 -38.22 5.09
N GLY A 52 -60.11 -38.44 6.37
CA GLY A 52 -59.53 -37.62 7.44
C GLY A 52 -58.05 -37.82 7.58
N MET A 53 -57.56 -39.04 7.34
CA MET A 53 -56.12 -39.30 7.33
C MET A 53 -55.45 -38.61 6.17
N MET A 54 -56.08 -38.52 4.99
CA MET A 54 -55.58 -37.76 3.84
C MET A 54 -55.37 -36.27 4.18
N TYR A 55 -56.29 -35.64 4.94
CA TYR A 55 -56.11 -34.24 5.39
C TYR A 55 -54.98 -34.08 6.41
N ILE A 56 -54.80 -35.07 7.30
CA ILE A 56 -53.69 -35.08 8.25
C ILE A 56 -52.34 -35.18 7.49
N GLU A 57 -52.27 -36.04 6.48
CA GLU A 57 -51.07 -36.19 5.66
C GLU A 57 -50.79 -34.95 4.82
N GLN A 58 -51.81 -34.32 4.23
CA GLN A 58 -51.65 -33.05 3.53
C GLN A 58 -51.16 -31.94 4.46
N ALA A 59 -51.72 -31.84 5.67
CA ALA A 59 -51.27 -30.87 6.66
C ALA A 59 -49.86 -31.15 7.14
N ALA A 60 -49.48 -32.42 7.32
CA ALA A 60 -48.12 -32.82 7.65
C ALA A 60 -47.11 -32.50 6.52
N TYR A 61 -47.51 -32.72 5.25
CA TYR A 61 -46.70 -32.37 4.08
C TYR A 61 -46.48 -30.86 3.98
N VAL A 62 -47.53 -30.04 4.14
CA VAL A 62 -47.37 -28.58 4.16
C VAL A 62 -46.47 -28.15 5.30
N GLY A 63 -46.61 -28.76 6.48
CA GLY A 63 -45.72 -28.48 7.62
C GLY A 63 -44.26 -28.84 7.36
N ASP A 64 -44.00 -29.94 6.70
CA ASP A 64 -42.65 -30.39 6.31
C ASP A 64 -42.01 -29.41 5.29
N VAL A 65 -42.75 -29.05 4.26
CA VAL A 65 -42.30 -28.06 3.25
C VAL A 65 -42.03 -26.70 3.89
N LEU A 66 -42.90 -26.20 4.76
CA LEU A 66 -42.68 -24.93 5.47
C LEU A 66 -41.48 -25.02 6.41
N SER A 67 -41.27 -26.13 7.09
CA SER A 67 -40.09 -26.35 7.94
C SER A 67 -38.83 -26.33 7.12
N TYR A 68 -38.80 -27.00 5.96
CA TYR A 68 -37.69 -27.00 5.04
C TYR A 68 -37.34 -25.56 4.55
N TYR A 69 -38.35 -24.81 4.10
CA TYR A 69 -38.13 -23.43 3.66
C TYR A 69 -37.63 -22.52 4.79
N THR A 70 -38.14 -22.73 6.02
CA THR A 70 -37.71 -21.95 7.18
C THR A 70 -36.24 -22.24 7.51
N ASP A 71 -35.84 -23.50 7.53
CA ASP A 71 -34.44 -23.91 7.77
C ASP A 71 -33.51 -23.42 6.65
N TYR A 72 -33.99 -23.50 5.40
CA TYR A 72 -33.26 -23.02 4.26
C TYR A 72 -33.02 -21.51 4.35
N GLN A 73 -34.06 -20.71 4.59
CA GLN A 73 -33.96 -19.25 4.74
C GLN A 73 -33.05 -18.85 5.92
N PHE A 74 -33.13 -19.61 7.01
CA PHE A 74 -32.23 -19.38 8.14
C PHE A 74 -30.77 -19.66 7.77
N LYS A 75 -30.48 -20.75 7.07
CA LYS A 75 -29.12 -21.07 6.59
C LYS A 75 -28.60 -20.00 5.63
N GLU A 76 -29.46 -19.50 4.74
CA GLU A 76 -29.10 -18.41 3.82
C GLU A 76 -28.80 -17.08 4.54
N SER A 77 -29.25 -16.86 5.76
CA SER A 77 -28.92 -15.68 6.55
C SER A 77 -27.55 -15.73 7.23
N LEU A 78 -26.88 -16.88 7.19
CA LEU A 78 -25.59 -17.11 7.85
C LEU A 78 -24.49 -17.36 6.80
N LEU A 79 -23.49 -16.49 6.74
CA LEU A 79 -22.41 -16.55 5.74
C LEU A 79 -21.74 -17.94 5.62
N PRO A 80 -21.45 -18.70 6.71
CA PRO A 80 -20.87 -20.04 6.59
C PRO A 80 -21.75 -21.08 5.89
N TYR A 81 -23.08 -20.87 5.87
CA TYR A 81 -24.06 -21.83 5.37
C TYR A 81 -24.81 -21.38 4.11
N ALA A 82 -24.75 -20.08 3.78
CA ALA A 82 -25.41 -19.52 2.61
C ALA A 82 -24.88 -20.17 1.32
N GLN A 83 -25.78 -20.61 0.45
CA GLN A 83 -25.47 -21.30 -0.80
C GLN A 83 -25.82 -20.46 -2.03
N GLU A 84 -26.72 -19.51 -1.89
CA GLU A 84 -27.06 -18.59 -2.98
C GLU A 84 -26.05 -17.45 -3.09
N LEU A 85 -25.56 -17.20 -4.30
CA LEU A 85 -24.58 -16.14 -4.57
C LEU A 85 -25.09 -14.76 -4.14
N THR A 86 -26.38 -14.49 -4.32
CA THR A 86 -27.06 -13.26 -3.86
C THR A 86 -26.93 -13.06 -2.36
N SER A 87 -27.21 -14.11 -1.58
CA SER A 87 -27.11 -14.09 -0.13
C SER A 87 -25.66 -13.88 0.33
N VAL A 88 -24.72 -14.60 -0.30
CA VAL A 88 -23.30 -14.49 0.06
C VAL A 88 -22.74 -13.11 -0.25
N ILE A 89 -23.06 -12.51 -1.42
CA ILE A 89 -22.63 -11.14 -1.77
C ILE A 89 -23.23 -10.12 -0.80
N ALA A 90 -24.52 -10.25 -0.46
CA ALA A 90 -25.16 -9.34 0.50
C ALA A 90 -24.53 -9.41 1.89
N LEU A 91 -24.24 -10.62 2.37
CA LEU A 91 -23.57 -10.84 3.66
C LEU A 91 -22.11 -10.39 3.63
N ALA A 92 -21.39 -10.58 2.52
CA ALA A 92 -20.02 -10.08 2.34
C ALA A 92 -20.01 -8.54 2.37
N LYS A 93 -20.96 -7.88 1.68
CA LYS A 93 -21.12 -6.41 1.72
C LYS A 93 -21.41 -5.92 3.14
N PHE A 94 -22.25 -6.64 3.90
CA PHE A 94 -22.51 -6.33 5.31
C PHE A 94 -21.25 -6.39 6.17
N LEU A 95 -20.30 -7.29 5.85
CA LEU A 95 -18.97 -7.37 6.48
C LEU A 95 -17.95 -6.37 5.91
N GLY A 96 -18.36 -5.48 4.99
CA GLY A 96 -17.49 -4.47 4.36
C GLY A 96 -16.62 -5.01 3.23
N TYR A 97 -16.93 -6.18 2.68
CA TYR A 97 -16.20 -6.78 1.57
C TYR A 97 -16.99 -6.68 0.26
N THR A 98 -16.36 -6.14 -0.79
CA THR A 98 -16.92 -6.11 -2.15
C THR A 98 -16.16 -7.12 -3.02
N PRO A 99 -16.83 -8.15 -3.57
CA PRO A 99 -16.19 -9.11 -4.46
C PRO A 99 -15.67 -8.45 -5.74
N TYR A 100 -14.60 -8.97 -6.30
CA TYR A 100 -14.13 -8.52 -7.61
C TYR A 100 -14.75 -9.34 -8.74
N THR A 101 -15.04 -8.66 -9.86
CA THR A 101 -15.61 -9.29 -11.06
C THR A 101 -14.55 -9.97 -11.91
N THR A 102 -13.33 -9.49 -11.81
CA THR A 102 -12.13 -9.99 -12.51
C THR A 102 -10.89 -9.48 -11.81
N LYS A 103 -9.79 -10.18 -11.96
CA LYS A 103 -8.49 -9.77 -11.43
C LYS A 103 -7.51 -9.50 -12.56
N ALA A 104 -6.86 -8.34 -12.50
CA ALA A 104 -5.85 -7.96 -13.48
C ALA A 104 -4.54 -8.71 -13.27
N ALA A 105 -3.88 -9.12 -14.35
CA ALA A 105 -2.49 -9.52 -14.29
C ALA A 105 -1.60 -8.30 -14.10
N SER A 106 -0.55 -8.42 -13.33
CA SER A 106 0.43 -7.37 -13.10
C SER A 106 1.83 -7.80 -13.53
N THR A 107 2.61 -6.84 -14.03
CA THR A 107 4.00 -7.05 -14.44
C THR A 107 4.80 -5.76 -14.29
N THR A 108 6.13 -5.89 -14.32
CA THR A 108 7.06 -4.76 -14.41
C THR A 108 7.55 -4.64 -15.85
N LEU A 109 7.35 -3.45 -16.44
CA LEU A 109 7.83 -3.11 -17.77
C LEU A 109 9.13 -2.32 -17.67
N ASN A 110 10.14 -2.70 -18.46
CA ASN A 110 11.25 -1.82 -18.80
C ASN A 110 10.88 -0.99 -20.01
N VAL A 111 11.00 0.31 -19.87
CA VAL A 111 10.77 1.29 -20.94
C VAL A 111 12.12 1.86 -21.34
N PHE A 112 12.38 1.88 -22.64
CA PHE A 112 13.65 2.30 -23.23
C PHE A 112 13.44 3.48 -24.15
N GLN A 113 14.36 4.46 -24.11
CA GLN A 113 14.42 5.53 -25.09
C GLN A 113 15.87 5.84 -25.46
N LEU A 114 16.10 6.34 -26.67
CA LEU A 114 17.37 6.87 -27.10
C LEU A 114 17.37 8.39 -26.88
N VAL A 115 18.45 8.91 -26.29
CA VAL A 115 18.63 10.34 -26.06
C VAL A 115 20.00 10.77 -26.60
N PRO A 116 20.13 11.92 -27.27
CA PRO A 116 21.42 12.43 -27.75
C PRO A 116 22.38 12.70 -26.59
N ALA A 117 23.65 12.55 -26.86
CA ALA A 117 24.71 12.89 -25.91
C ALA A 117 24.99 14.41 -25.90
N ILE A 118 25.19 14.96 -24.71
CA ILE A 118 25.69 16.33 -24.50
C ILE A 118 26.95 16.27 -23.66
N ARG A 119 27.80 17.27 -23.80
CA ARG A 119 29.01 17.42 -22.99
C ARG A 119 28.68 18.26 -21.75
N ASP A 120 28.92 17.71 -20.58
CA ASP A 120 28.70 18.42 -19.32
C ASP A 120 29.83 19.45 -19.02
N THR A 121 29.70 20.20 -17.94
CA THR A 121 30.66 21.21 -17.50
C THR A 121 32.02 20.63 -17.09
N THR A 122 32.07 19.33 -16.78
CA THR A 122 33.29 18.59 -16.41
C THR A 122 33.99 17.99 -17.63
N GLY A 123 33.36 18.06 -18.79
CA GLY A 123 33.91 17.57 -20.07
C GLY A 123 33.49 16.13 -20.40
N ASN A 124 32.68 15.47 -19.56
CA ASN A 124 32.16 14.14 -19.79
C ASN A 124 30.92 14.18 -20.70
N TYR A 125 30.70 13.10 -21.45
CA TYR A 125 29.46 12.95 -22.23
C TYR A 125 28.38 12.30 -21.39
N VAL A 126 27.24 12.99 -21.28
CA VAL A 126 26.06 12.59 -20.51
C VAL A 126 24.80 12.63 -21.39
N PRO A 127 23.72 11.96 -21.04
CA PRO A 127 22.44 12.09 -21.75
C PRO A 127 21.91 13.53 -21.67
N ASP A 128 21.45 14.08 -22.80
CA ASP A 128 20.81 15.41 -22.82
C ASP A 128 19.39 15.32 -22.27
N THR A 129 19.21 15.77 -21.03
CA THR A 129 17.93 15.72 -20.33
C THR A 129 16.83 16.54 -20.99
N THR A 130 17.15 17.49 -21.87
CA THR A 130 16.18 18.29 -22.64
C THR A 130 15.29 17.42 -23.53
N TYR A 131 15.82 16.27 -23.99
CA TYR A 131 15.10 15.32 -24.83
C TYR A 131 14.50 14.13 -24.06
N CYS A 132 14.63 14.09 -22.75
CA CYS A 132 14.02 13.05 -21.94
C CYS A 132 12.50 13.13 -22.04
N LEU A 133 11.87 11.98 -22.31
CA LEU A 133 10.41 11.87 -22.40
C LEU A 133 9.80 11.89 -21.01
N ASN A 134 8.73 12.63 -20.88
CA ASN A 134 7.83 12.58 -19.73
C ASN A 134 6.50 11.97 -20.19
N ILE A 135 6.28 10.72 -19.80
CA ILE A 135 5.12 9.92 -20.18
C ILE A 135 4.09 10.00 -19.06
N ARG A 136 2.87 10.39 -19.39
CA ARG A 136 1.76 10.40 -18.43
C ARG A 136 1.34 8.99 -18.05
N GLU A 137 0.63 8.88 -16.96
CA GLU A 137 -0.04 7.65 -16.54
C GLU A 137 -0.94 7.08 -17.64
N TYR A 138 -1.21 5.78 -17.58
CA TYR A 138 -2.06 5.04 -18.51
C TYR A 138 -1.51 4.92 -19.95
N MET A 139 -0.19 4.78 -20.10
CA MET A 139 0.37 4.32 -21.37
C MET A 139 -0.14 2.90 -21.67
N GLU A 140 -0.73 2.71 -22.85
CA GLU A 140 -1.24 1.42 -23.28
C GLU A 140 -0.21 0.64 -24.08
N VAL A 141 0.06 -0.59 -23.67
CA VAL A 141 0.97 -1.52 -24.35
C VAL A 141 0.25 -2.85 -24.59
N LYS A 142 0.70 -3.62 -25.56
CA LYS A 142 0.08 -4.89 -25.94
C LYS A 142 1.09 -6.03 -26.01
N ASN A 143 0.60 -7.21 -25.68
CA ASN A 143 1.34 -8.45 -25.89
C ASN A 143 1.13 -9.01 -27.32
N SER A 144 1.78 -10.13 -27.65
CA SER A 144 1.65 -10.82 -28.94
C SER A 144 0.22 -11.30 -29.24
N SER A 145 -0.57 -11.57 -28.21
CA SER A 145 -1.98 -11.96 -28.30
C SER A 145 -2.95 -10.77 -28.36
N ASN A 146 -2.45 -9.54 -28.54
CA ASN A 146 -3.23 -8.29 -28.60
C ASN A 146 -4.01 -7.97 -27.31
N ILE A 147 -3.59 -8.51 -26.17
CA ILE A 147 -4.13 -8.15 -24.86
C ILE A 147 -3.44 -6.87 -24.39
N SER A 148 -4.25 -5.89 -23.95
CA SER A 148 -3.75 -4.59 -23.51
C SER A 148 -3.34 -4.60 -22.06
N TYR A 149 -2.27 -3.86 -21.77
CA TYR A 149 -1.81 -3.51 -20.42
C TYR A 149 -1.63 -2.01 -20.34
N ILE A 150 -1.88 -1.45 -19.17
CA ILE A 150 -1.76 -0.01 -18.91
C ILE A 150 -0.80 0.24 -17.77
N THR A 151 0.02 1.29 -17.88
CA THR A 151 0.85 1.76 -16.78
C THR A 151 0.01 2.52 -15.76
N ILE A 152 0.28 2.29 -14.48
CA ILE A 152 -0.51 2.91 -13.39
C ILE A 152 0.01 4.32 -13.07
N GLU A 153 1.31 4.54 -13.24
CA GLU A 153 1.99 5.77 -12.86
C GLU A 153 2.59 6.48 -14.07
N SER A 154 2.93 7.76 -13.90
CA SER A 154 3.69 8.50 -14.89
C SER A 154 5.17 8.12 -14.88
N LEU A 155 5.85 8.26 -16.02
CA LEU A 155 7.26 7.92 -16.17
C LEU A 155 8.03 9.13 -16.73
N ASP A 156 8.90 9.70 -15.91
CA ASP A 156 9.77 10.81 -16.30
C ASP A 156 11.24 10.34 -16.41
N PHE A 157 11.77 10.37 -17.61
CA PHE A 157 13.17 10.01 -17.87
C PHE A 157 14.18 11.11 -17.50
N SER A 158 13.76 12.34 -17.26
CA SER A 158 14.64 13.41 -16.78
C SER A 158 15.06 13.20 -15.33
N VAL A 159 14.23 12.54 -14.54
CA VAL A 159 14.43 12.26 -13.13
C VAL A 159 15.24 10.98 -12.95
N ASN A 160 16.31 11.05 -12.16
CA ASN A 160 17.08 9.88 -11.72
C ASN A 160 17.26 9.96 -10.20
N THR A 161 16.44 9.19 -9.49
CA THR A 161 16.43 9.17 -8.02
C THR A 161 16.38 7.71 -7.52
N GLY A 162 16.68 7.49 -6.25
CA GLY A 162 16.59 6.16 -5.64
C GLY A 162 15.21 5.51 -5.74
N LEU A 163 14.16 6.33 -5.83
CA LEU A 163 12.76 5.89 -6.05
C LEU A 163 12.46 5.49 -7.49
N SER A 164 13.06 6.20 -8.45
CA SER A 164 12.87 6.01 -9.87
C SER A 164 14.23 5.96 -10.54
N PRO A 165 15.00 4.90 -10.33
CA PRO A 165 16.33 4.75 -10.85
C PRO A 165 16.30 4.69 -12.38
N ARG A 166 17.26 5.36 -13.02
CA ARG A 166 17.46 5.33 -14.45
C ARG A 166 18.81 4.70 -14.75
N THR A 167 18.83 3.75 -15.65
CA THR A 167 20.07 3.17 -16.16
C THR A 167 20.44 3.84 -17.48
N ASP A 168 21.65 4.38 -17.55
CA ASP A 168 22.17 5.07 -18.72
C ASP A 168 23.29 4.23 -19.35
N THR A 169 23.11 3.83 -20.61
CA THR A 169 24.10 3.05 -21.38
C THR A 169 24.44 3.76 -22.68
N ILE A 170 25.71 3.76 -23.09
CA ILE A 170 26.10 4.32 -24.38
C ILE A 170 25.59 3.39 -25.49
N TYR A 171 24.69 3.89 -26.34
CA TYR A 171 24.10 3.14 -27.44
C TYR A 171 24.96 3.20 -28.71
N SER A 172 25.43 4.38 -29.08
CA SER A 172 26.23 4.60 -30.29
C SER A 172 27.37 5.57 -30.08
N ARG A 173 28.42 5.40 -30.87
CA ARG A 173 29.60 6.27 -30.91
C ARG A 173 29.87 6.71 -32.35
N ASP A 174 30.47 7.84 -32.53
CA ASP A 174 30.96 8.31 -33.83
C ASP A 174 32.28 7.59 -34.24
N GLY A 175 32.80 7.92 -35.42
CA GLY A 175 34.07 7.37 -35.93
C GLY A 175 35.31 7.71 -35.09
N TYR A 176 35.20 8.63 -34.12
CA TYR A 176 36.25 9.03 -33.18
C TYR A 176 36.04 8.43 -31.78
N GLY A 177 35.05 7.56 -31.62
CA GLY A 177 34.74 6.93 -30.33
C GLY A 177 33.91 7.80 -29.38
N ILE A 178 33.44 8.96 -29.81
CA ILE A 178 32.65 9.90 -29.01
C ILE A 178 31.19 9.39 -28.93
N PRO A 179 30.56 9.30 -27.74
CA PRO A 179 29.16 8.95 -27.62
C PRO A 179 28.23 9.90 -28.36
N THR A 180 27.35 9.37 -29.21
CA THR A 180 26.32 10.13 -29.93
C THR A 180 24.94 9.99 -29.36
N PHE A 181 24.58 8.78 -28.90
CA PHE A 181 23.30 8.49 -28.24
C PHE A 181 23.52 7.60 -27.03
N PHE A 182 22.73 7.88 -26.00
CA PHE A 182 22.54 7.03 -24.83
C PHE A 182 21.22 6.30 -24.91
N LEU A 183 21.21 5.06 -24.46
CA LEU A 183 20.00 4.28 -24.19
C LEU A 183 19.66 4.48 -22.71
N LEU A 184 18.53 5.11 -22.46
CA LEU A 184 17.97 5.26 -21.11
C LEU A 184 16.94 4.16 -20.86
N GLN A 185 16.98 3.58 -19.68
CA GLN A 185 16.05 2.54 -19.25
C GLN A 185 15.45 2.92 -17.90
N LYS A 186 14.14 2.74 -17.77
CA LYS A 186 13.40 2.84 -16.52
C LYS A 186 12.38 1.73 -16.42
N SER A 187 12.08 1.30 -15.18
CA SER A 187 11.07 0.28 -14.89
C SER A 187 9.79 0.93 -14.37
N ILE A 188 8.64 0.41 -14.78
CA ILE A 188 7.32 0.87 -14.35
C ILE A 188 6.36 -0.31 -14.22
N LYS A 189 5.45 -0.24 -13.24
CA LYS A 189 4.40 -1.26 -13.08
C LYS A 189 3.27 -1.06 -14.08
N ALA A 190 2.78 -2.18 -14.62
CA ALA A 190 1.62 -2.20 -15.50
C ALA A 190 0.66 -3.31 -15.09
N ILE A 191 -0.62 -3.06 -15.35
CA ILE A 191 -1.71 -4.02 -15.12
C ILE A 191 -2.44 -4.30 -16.43
N SER A 192 -2.98 -5.50 -16.59
CA SER A 192 -3.79 -5.84 -17.76
C SER A 192 -5.13 -5.12 -17.71
N GLY A 193 -5.50 -4.50 -18.84
CA GLY A 193 -6.78 -3.81 -18.99
C GLY A 193 -6.74 -2.72 -20.04
N THR A 194 -7.91 -2.19 -20.35
CA THR A 194 -8.12 -1.03 -21.22
C THR A 194 -8.99 0.00 -20.51
N ILE A 195 -8.78 1.27 -20.82
CA ILE A 195 -9.58 2.35 -20.26
C ILE A 195 -10.81 2.56 -21.14
N VAL A 196 -11.97 2.60 -20.51
CA VAL A 196 -13.25 2.87 -21.13
C VAL A 196 -13.87 4.11 -20.48
N THR A 197 -14.36 5.03 -21.29
CA THR A 197 -15.10 6.21 -20.82
C THR A 197 -16.51 6.17 -21.39
N LYS A 198 -17.52 6.31 -20.52
CA LYS A 198 -18.93 6.33 -20.91
C LYS A 198 -19.69 7.45 -20.24
N ASN A 199 -20.71 7.96 -20.96
CA ASN A 199 -21.59 8.99 -20.50
C ASN A 199 -22.96 8.42 -20.13
N PHE A 200 -23.45 8.77 -18.95
CA PHE A 200 -24.73 8.34 -18.43
C PHE A 200 -25.59 9.56 -18.11
N VAL A 201 -26.78 9.65 -18.72
CA VAL A 201 -27.70 10.75 -18.53
C VAL A 201 -28.60 10.48 -17.32
N ILE A 202 -28.59 11.37 -16.36
CA ILE A 202 -29.40 11.27 -15.13
C ILE A 202 -30.47 12.40 -15.19
N ASN A 203 -31.74 12.03 -15.24
CA ASN A 203 -32.84 12.99 -15.43
C ASN A 203 -33.43 13.57 -14.14
N GLY A 204 -33.11 13.01 -12.99
CA GLY A 204 -33.65 13.51 -11.72
C GLY A 204 -33.00 12.84 -10.54
N ALA A 205 -33.03 13.48 -9.38
CA ALA A 205 -32.47 12.92 -8.17
C ALA A 205 -33.30 11.72 -7.68
N THR A 206 -32.70 10.58 -7.58
CA THR A 206 -33.28 9.38 -6.97
C THR A 206 -32.43 8.98 -5.77
N PRO A 207 -32.98 8.91 -4.56
CA PRO A 207 -32.24 8.47 -3.38
C PRO A 207 -31.64 7.07 -3.58
N PHE A 208 -30.37 6.89 -3.22
CA PHE A 208 -29.61 5.66 -3.38
C PHE A 208 -29.57 5.16 -4.83
N TYR A 209 -29.44 6.10 -5.77
CA TYR A 209 -29.40 5.78 -7.20
C TYR A 209 -28.27 4.79 -7.51
N GLN A 210 -28.60 3.71 -8.22
CA GLN A 210 -27.66 2.68 -8.64
C GLN A 210 -27.44 2.79 -10.16
N LEU A 211 -26.22 3.14 -10.54
CA LEU A 211 -25.78 3.24 -11.93
C LEU A 211 -25.03 1.99 -12.32
N ALA A 212 -25.66 1.10 -13.09
CA ALA A 212 -24.99 -0.10 -13.59
C ALA A 212 -24.02 0.25 -14.74
N LEU A 213 -22.79 -0.25 -14.65
CA LEU A 213 -21.82 -0.18 -15.74
C LEU A 213 -22.15 -1.27 -16.76
N SER A 214 -21.91 -0.98 -18.04
CA SER A 214 -22.30 -1.88 -19.13
C SER A 214 -21.35 -3.03 -19.36
N GLU A 215 -20.14 -2.94 -18.83
CA GLU A 215 -19.11 -3.99 -18.93
C GLU A 215 -19.09 -4.85 -17.67
N ASN A 216 -18.88 -6.18 -17.86
CA ASN A 216 -18.89 -7.14 -16.77
C ASN A 216 -17.51 -7.28 -16.09
N ASN A 217 -16.41 -7.02 -16.81
CA ASN A 217 -15.05 -7.21 -16.31
C ASN A 217 -14.43 -5.89 -15.85
N VAL A 218 -15.11 -5.15 -14.99
CA VAL A 218 -14.60 -3.89 -14.44
C VAL A 218 -13.60 -4.20 -13.34
N ILE A 219 -12.38 -3.69 -13.50
CA ILE A 219 -11.28 -3.84 -12.52
C ILE A 219 -11.33 -2.72 -11.50
N GLN A 220 -11.46 -1.47 -11.99
CA GLN A 220 -11.40 -0.28 -11.14
C GLN A 220 -12.10 0.91 -11.83
N VAL A 221 -12.77 1.74 -11.04
CA VAL A 221 -13.28 3.05 -11.48
C VAL A 221 -12.17 4.08 -11.25
N LEU A 222 -11.81 4.83 -12.30
CA LEU A 222 -10.74 5.83 -12.21
C LEU A 222 -11.28 7.22 -11.88
N ASN A 223 -12.37 7.61 -12.55
CA ASN A 223 -12.91 8.96 -12.43
C ASN A 223 -14.40 9.00 -12.75
N VAL A 224 -15.14 9.80 -12.00
CA VAL A 224 -16.55 10.12 -12.26
C VAL A 224 -16.70 11.63 -12.18
N VAL A 225 -17.14 12.24 -13.28
CA VAL A 225 -17.29 13.71 -13.39
C VAL A 225 -18.69 14.03 -13.89
N ASP A 226 -19.31 15.04 -13.32
CA ASP A 226 -20.62 15.55 -13.78
C ASP A 226 -20.48 16.59 -14.90
N SER A 227 -21.62 17.02 -15.50
CA SER A 227 -21.64 18.00 -16.56
C SER A 227 -21.08 19.38 -16.17
N ASP A 228 -21.04 19.69 -14.87
CA ASP A 228 -20.48 20.91 -14.32
C ASP A 228 -18.99 20.80 -13.98
N ASN A 229 -18.37 19.70 -14.42
CA ASN A 229 -16.98 19.38 -14.18
C ASN A 229 -16.63 19.15 -12.69
N ASN A 230 -17.63 18.83 -11.85
CA ASN A 230 -17.35 18.43 -10.48
C ASN A 230 -16.99 16.95 -10.43
N LYS A 231 -15.95 16.63 -9.67
CA LYS A 231 -15.52 15.26 -9.44
C LYS A 231 -16.36 14.61 -8.35
N TRP A 232 -16.78 13.37 -8.60
CA TRP A 232 -17.39 12.48 -7.62
C TRP A 232 -16.34 11.50 -7.12
N TYR A 233 -16.35 11.21 -5.83
CA TYR A 233 -15.29 10.47 -5.17
C TYR A 233 -15.77 9.09 -4.71
N GLU A 234 -14.96 8.09 -4.98
CA GLU A 234 -15.18 6.75 -4.46
C GLU A 234 -14.90 6.69 -2.96
N VAL A 235 -15.80 6.05 -2.21
CA VAL A 235 -15.70 5.83 -0.77
C VAL A 235 -16.02 4.38 -0.44
N ASN A 236 -15.46 3.87 0.65
CA ASN A 236 -15.74 2.50 1.08
C ASN A 236 -17.21 2.33 1.54
N TYR A 237 -17.76 3.37 2.17
CA TYR A 237 -19.15 3.42 2.61
C TYR A 237 -19.68 4.88 2.54
N LEU A 238 -20.95 5.05 2.22
CA LEU A 238 -21.53 6.38 1.98
C LEU A 238 -21.47 7.33 3.18
N ALA A 239 -21.41 6.82 4.41
CA ALA A 239 -21.26 7.65 5.61
C ALA A 239 -19.83 8.15 5.87
N GLN A 240 -18.86 7.79 5.01
CA GLN A 240 -17.49 8.28 5.13
C GLN A 240 -17.42 9.77 4.80
N ASP A 241 -16.94 10.60 5.75
CA ASP A 241 -16.88 12.06 5.60
C ASP A 241 -15.64 12.56 4.87
N LEU A 242 -14.51 11.88 5.07
CA LEU A 242 -13.21 12.27 4.53
C LEU A 242 -12.87 11.43 3.31
N VAL A 243 -12.53 12.12 2.24
CA VAL A 243 -11.99 11.52 1.03
C VAL A 243 -10.58 12.01 0.82
N PHE A 244 -9.66 11.10 0.44
CA PHE A 244 -8.30 11.48 0.08
C PHE A 244 -8.24 11.78 -1.41
N THR A 245 -7.69 12.94 -1.74
CA THR A 245 -7.45 13.38 -3.11
C THR A 245 -5.95 13.50 -3.35
N GLU A 246 -5.57 13.35 -4.60
CA GLU A 246 -4.19 13.47 -5.04
C GLU A 246 -4.07 14.70 -5.93
N ASP A 247 -3.19 15.62 -5.52
CA ASP A 247 -2.84 16.79 -6.34
C ASP A 247 -1.38 16.68 -6.79
N ASP A 248 -1.10 17.17 -8.00
CA ASP A 248 0.27 17.28 -8.50
C ASP A 248 1.07 18.25 -7.62
N ASN A 249 2.27 17.84 -7.20
CA ASN A 249 3.16 18.69 -6.41
C ASN A 249 3.81 19.75 -7.29
N THR A 250 3.07 20.83 -7.55
CA THR A 250 3.51 21.96 -8.37
C THR A 250 3.45 23.24 -7.55
N TYR A 251 4.20 24.26 -7.98
CA TYR A 251 4.19 25.57 -7.33
C TYR A 251 2.77 26.18 -7.22
N VAL A 252 1.90 25.90 -8.19
CA VAL A 252 0.51 26.39 -8.20
C VAL A 252 -0.35 25.70 -7.13
N ASN A 253 -0.13 24.41 -6.91
CA ASN A 253 -0.91 23.62 -5.95
C ASN A 253 -0.38 23.75 -4.52
N ASP A 254 0.96 23.87 -4.37
CA ASP A 254 1.59 24.08 -3.07
C ASP A 254 2.95 24.77 -3.23
N GLY A 255 3.03 26.02 -2.76
CA GLY A 255 4.27 26.82 -2.82
C GLY A 255 5.39 26.38 -1.86
N ASN A 256 5.08 25.51 -0.88
CA ASN A 256 6.07 25.07 0.11
C ASN A 256 6.75 23.76 -0.28
N TYR A 257 6.00 22.82 -0.87
CA TYR A 257 6.48 21.47 -1.13
C TYR A 257 6.91 21.22 -2.58
N TYR A 258 6.67 22.15 -3.52
CA TYR A 258 7.01 21.98 -4.94
C TYR A 258 8.51 21.72 -5.18
N ILE A 259 9.38 22.19 -4.29
CA ILE A 259 10.84 21.93 -4.37
C ILE A 259 11.20 20.45 -4.29
N TYR A 260 10.31 19.62 -3.72
CA TYR A 260 10.46 18.17 -3.60
C TYR A 260 9.74 17.40 -4.71
N GLN A 261 9.24 18.07 -5.75
CA GLN A 261 8.46 17.48 -6.83
C GLN A 261 9.10 16.23 -7.47
N THR A 262 10.44 16.21 -7.58
CA THR A 262 11.17 15.07 -8.17
C THR A 262 11.13 13.80 -7.30
N GLN A 263 11.04 13.95 -5.99
CA GLN A 263 10.99 12.84 -5.03
C GLN A 263 9.56 12.50 -4.61
N VAL A 264 8.71 13.52 -4.58
CA VAL A 264 7.30 13.43 -4.17
C VAL A 264 6.44 14.13 -5.23
N PRO A 265 6.10 13.46 -6.33
CA PRO A 265 5.37 14.08 -7.44
C PRO A 265 3.91 14.40 -7.12
N LYS A 266 3.31 13.73 -6.14
CA LYS A 266 1.91 13.90 -5.73
C LYS A 266 1.81 14.24 -4.24
N LEU A 267 0.81 15.08 -3.89
CA LEU A 267 0.46 15.42 -2.52
C LEU A 267 -0.91 14.84 -2.19
N ILE A 268 -1.05 14.26 -1.00
CA ILE A 268 -2.33 13.79 -0.46
C ILE A 268 -3.01 14.96 0.24
N LYS A 269 -4.27 15.18 -0.08
CA LYS A 269 -5.13 16.13 0.64
C LYS A 269 -6.40 15.44 1.11
N SER A 270 -6.84 15.78 2.31
CA SER A 270 -8.13 15.34 2.83
C SER A 270 -9.21 16.34 2.45
N LEU A 271 -10.30 15.86 1.87
CA LEU A 271 -11.44 16.65 1.42
C LEU A 271 -12.71 16.13 2.05
N LYS A 272 -13.56 17.04 2.57
CA LYS A 272 -14.97 16.74 2.89
C LYS A 272 -15.83 17.06 1.67
N THR A 273 -16.56 16.08 1.17
CA THR A 273 -17.44 16.25 0.03
C THR A 273 -18.75 15.47 0.19
N SER A 274 -19.84 16.05 -0.32
CA SER A 274 -21.13 15.37 -0.45
C SER A 274 -21.24 14.57 -1.76
N LYS A 275 -20.37 14.85 -2.76
CA LYS A 275 -20.35 14.17 -4.06
C LYS A 275 -19.50 12.90 -3.97
N LYS A 276 -20.12 11.81 -3.54
CA LYS A 276 -19.45 10.53 -3.29
C LYS A 276 -20.32 9.35 -3.71
N PHE A 277 -19.67 8.23 -4.01
CA PHE A 277 -20.31 6.98 -4.41
C PHE A 277 -19.55 5.78 -3.88
N THR A 278 -20.21 4.63 -3.80
CA THR A 278 -19.58 3.33 -3.53
C THR A 278 -19.65 2.46 -4.78
N VAL A 279 -18.62 1.64 -4.98
CA VAL A 279 -18.60 0.62 -6.03
C VAL A 279 -19.06 -0.70 -5.45
N ASN A 280 -20.04 -1.33 -6.08
CA ASN A 280 -20.64 -2.58 -5.65
C ASN A 280 -20.78 -3.53 -6.82
N VAL A 281 -20.92 -4.84 -6.51
CA VAL A 281 -21.12 -5.90 -7.49
C VAL A 281 -22.43 -6.63 -7.17
N ASN A 282 -23.21 -6.94 -8.18
CA ASN A 282 -24.45 -7.72 -8.03
C ASN A 282 -24.20 -9.23 -8.26
N SER A 283 -25.24 -10.03 -8.10
CA SER A 283 -25.19 -11.49 -8.29
C SER A 283 -24.88 -11.94 -9.74
N SER A 284 -25.00 -11.04 -10.70
CA SER A 284 -24.61 -11.30 -12.10
C SER A 284 -23.16 -10.86 -12.38
N TYR A 285 -22.39 -10.54 -11.35
CA TYR A 285 -21.03 -9.97 -11.44
C TYR A 285 -20.97 -8.68 -12.27
N SER A 286 -22.07 -7.93 -12.36
CA SER A 286 -22.08 -6.58 -12.95
C SER A 286 -21.75 -5.56 -11.87
N THR A 287 -20.83 -4.66 -12.20
CA THR A 287 -20.45 -3.53 -11.32
C THR A 287 -21.44 -2.40 -11.41
N TYR A 288 -21.84 -1.83 -10.29
CA TYR A 288 -22.65 -0.64 -10.24
C TYR A 288 -22.13 0.37 -9.22
N LEU A 289 -22.39 1.65 -9.50
CA LEU A 289 -22.08 2.77 -8.61
C LEU A 289 -23.35 3.12 -7.82
N GLU A 290 -23.24 3.18 -6.49
CA GLU A 290 -24.33 3.54 -5.60
C GLU A 290 -24.05 4.92 -5.00
N PHE A 291 -24.99 5.85 -5.19
CA PHE A 291 -24.89 7.23 -4.74
C PHE A 291 -25.71 7.47 -3.47
N GLY A 292 -25.48 8.61 -2.82
CA GLY A 292 -26.21 8.97 -1.60
C GLY A 292 -27.67 9.32 -1.82
N PRO A 293 -28.46 9.47 -0.73
CA PRO A 293 -29.87 9.81 -0.80
C PRO A 293 -30.14 11.33 -0.84
N GLY A 294 -29.11 12.15 -0.56
CA GLY A 294 -29.27 13.60 -0.43
C GLY A 294 -29.61 14.26 -1.74
N VAL A 295 -30.54 15.19 -1.71
CA VAL A 295 -30.82 16.13 -2.79
C VAL A 295 -30.06 17.41 -2.48
N ASP A 296 -29.52 18.08 -3.50
CA ASP A 296 -28.98 19.43 -3.36
C ASP A 296 -30.12 20.36 -2.97
N SER A 297 -30.38 20.49 -1.68
CA SER A 297 -31.33 21.50 -1.21
C SER A 297 -30.55 22.78 -1.01
N TYR A 298 -30.76 23.75 -1.89
CA TYR A 298 -30.39 25.16 -1.67
C TYR A 298 -31.14 25.78 -0.48
N SER A 299 -31.79 24.98 0.36
CA SER A 299 -32.54 25.45 1.48
C SER A 299 -31.63 25.67 2.67
N ASN A 300 -31.39 26.94 2.88
CA ASN A 300 -30.93 27.51 4.14
C ASN A 300 -29.68 26.83 4.72
N GLU A 301 -28.55 27.38 4.37
CA GLU A 301 -27.41 27.38 5.23
C GLU A 301 -27.90 27.69 6.65
N VAL A 302 -28.05 26.68 7.46
CA VAL A 302 -28.06 26.92 8.87
C VAL A 302 -26.63 27.38 9.15
N ILE A 303 -26.47 28.68 9.30
CA ILE A 303 -25.19 29.30 9.68
C ILE A 303 -24.91 28.89 11.11
N TYR A 304 -24.39 27.67 11.28
CA TYR A 304 -23.65 27.36 12.49
C TYR A 304 -22.28 28.00 12.31
N PRO A 305 -21.85 28.87 13.25
CA PRO A 305 -20.50 29.36 13.20
C PRO A 305 -19.58 28.11 13.21
N THR A 306 -18.82 27.94 12.16
CA THR A 306 -17.80 26.91 12.14
C THR A 306 -16.90 27.17 13.34
N ALA A 307 -16.67 26.19 14.19
CA ALA A 307 -15.84 26.31 15.37
C ALA A 307 -14.44 26.88 15.03
N ASP A 308 -14.03 26.71 13.80
CA ASP A 308 -12.81 27.25 13.20
C ASP A 308 -12.79 28.79 13.07
N LEU A 309 -13.93 29.42 12.88
CA LEU A 309 -14.03 30.89 12.74
C LEU A 309 -14.29 31.58 14.08
N VAL A 310 -14.85 30.89 15.07
CA VAL A 310 -15.14 31.45 16.40
C VAL A 310 -13.88 31.47 17.29
N GLY A 311 -12.89 30.68 17.00
CA GLY A 311 -11.62 30.59 17.74
C GLY A 311 -10.52 31.57 17.30
N ILE A 312 -10.86 32.61 16.51
CA ILE A 312 -9.89 33.63 16.10
C ILE A 312 -9.45 34.42 17.35
N GLY A 313 -8.22 34.17 17.82
CA GLY A 313 -7.63 34.83 18.96
C GLY A 313 -7.14 33.90 20.07
N LEU A 314 -7.47 32.63 20.04
CA LEU A 314 -6.87 31.63 20.93
C LEU A 314 -5.55 31.14 20.33
N GLN A 315 -4.43 31.61 20.90
CA GLN A 315 -3.10 31.14 20.50
C GLN A 315 -2.93 29.65 20.84
N ASN A 316 -2.41 28.85 19.91
CA ASN A 316 -2.02 27.45 20.09
C ASN A 316 -3.12 26.41 20.31
N ILE A 317 -4.33 26.63 19.86
CA ILE A 317 -5.19 25.49 19.59
C ILE A 317 -4.70 24.92 18.25
N GLN A 318 -3.87 23.89 18.29
CA GLN A 318 -3.81 22.95 17.18
C GLN A 318 -5.24 22.47 16.99
N LYS A 319 -5.86 22.97 15.95
CA LYS A 319 -7.23 22.62 15.62
C LYS A 319 -7.29 21.10 15.51
N LEU A 320 -7.90 20.46 16.47
CA LEU A 320 -8.48 19.14 16.27
C LEU A 320 -9.54 19.34 15.17
N GLY A 321 -9.06 19.45 13.92
CA GLY A 321 -9.87 19.77 12.75
C GLY A 321 -10.85 18.67 12.36
N LEU A 322 -11.12 17.73 13.23
CA LEU A 322 -11.96 16.57 13.03
C LEU A 322 -12.67 16.21 14.34
N SER A 323 -13.32 17.17 15.00
CA SER A 323 -14.36 16.77 15.91
C SER A 323 -15.50 16.18 15.08
N LEU A 324 -15.83 14.92 15.32
CA LEU A 324 -17.08 14.32 14.90
C LEU A 324 -18.22 15.19 15.46
N ASP A 325 -18.75 16.09 14.64
CA ASP A 325 -19.95 16.83 15.00
C ASP A 325 -21.12 15.86 14.87
N SER A 326 -21.58 15.37 16.01
CA SER A 326 -22.72 14.45 16.08
C SER A 326 -24.01 15.07 15.53
N SER A 327 -24.08 16.38 15.34
CA SER A 327 -25.22 17.06 14.76
C SER A 327 -25.34 16.82 13.24
N THR A 328 -24.24 16.52 12.56
CA THR A 328 -24.25 16.17 11.12
C THR A 328 -24.77 14.78 10.83
N PHE A 329 -24.81 13.88 11.82
CA PHE A 329 -25.41 12.54 11.66
C PHE A 329 -26.92 12.56 11.45
N LEU A 330 -27.61 13.58 11.91
CA LEU A 330 -29.06 13.73 11.77
C LEU A 330 -29.48 14.36 10.44
N ASN A 331 -28.58 14.99 9.72
CA ASN A 331 -28.86 15.51 8.37
C ASN A 331 -28.55 14.43 7.34
N LEU A 332 -29.53 14.12 6.47
CA LEU A 332 -29.41 13.22 5.32
C LEU A 332 -28.17 13.51 4.42
N GLY A 333 -27.58 14.70 4.55
CA GLY A 333 -26.32 15.07 3.91
C GLY A 333 -25.09 14.24 4.31
N GLY A 334 -25.11 13.54 5.45
CA GLY A 334 -24.01 12.69 5.90
C GLY A 334 -23.73 11.50 4.95
N TYR A 335 -24.75 11.02 4.23
CA TYR A 335 -24.61 9.91 3.26
C TYR A 335 -24.31 10.36 1.82
N GLY A 336 -24.08 11.66 1.58
CA GLY A 336 -23.79 12.21 0.28
C GLY A 336 -25.04 12.50 -0.55
N GLN A 337 -24.80 13.06 -1.75
CA GLN A 337 -25.84 13.51 -2.69
C GLN A 337 -26.18 12.43 -3.70
N ALA A 338 -27.40 12.49 -4.26
CA ALA A 338 -27.78 11.79 -5.48
C ALA A 338 -27.46 12.69 -6.69
N PRO A 339 -26.93 12.17 -7.79
CA PRO A 339 -26.77 12.94 -9.01
C PRO A 339 -28.16 13.34 -9.57
N SER A 340 -28.31 14.57 -10.06
CA SER A 340 -29.56 15.11 -10.53
C SER A 340 -29.36 15.99 -11.76
N ASN A 341 -30.17 15.79 -12.79
CA ASN A 341 -30.16 16.59 -14.03
C ASN A 341 -28.76 16.82 -14.61
N THR A 342 -27.96 15.77 -14.68
CA THR A 342 -26.57 15.84 -15.10
C THR A 342 -26.20 14.66 -16.01
N VAL A 343 -25.11 14.81 -16.75
CA VAL A 343 -24.47 13.71 -17.46
C VAL A 343 -23.22 13.30 -16.69
N LEU A 344 -23.22 12.09 -16.16
CA LEU A 344 -22.04 11.53 -15.52
C LEU A 344 -21.12 10.90 -16.55
N THR A 345 -19.91 11.41 -16.65
CA THR A 345 -18.82 10.80 -17.42
C THR A 345 -18.03 9.89 -16.49
N VAL A 346 -18.15 8.59 -16.70
CA VAL A 346 -17.48 7.56 -15.91
C VAL A 346 -16.33 6.96 -16.71
N THR A 347 -15.12 7.03 -16.15
CA THR A 347 -13.91 6.42 -16.72
C THR A 347 -13.47 5.27 -15.82
N TYR A 348 -13.30 4.09 -16.38
CA TYR A 348 -12.97 2.87 -15.65
C TYR A 348 -12.12 1.92 -16.48
N ILE A 349 -11.44 0.99 -15.81
CA ILE A 349 -10.58 -0.03 -16.42
C ILE A 349 -11.39 -1.32 -16.55
N VAL A 350 -11.35 -1.91 -17.75
CA VAL A 350 -11.95 -3.22 -18.04
C VAL A 350 -10.90 -4.17 -18.57
N GLY A 351 -11.07 -5.46 -18.31
CA GLY A 351 -10.16 -6.51 -18.77
C GLY A 351 -9.83 -7.49 -17.67
N GLY A 352 -8.56 -7.88 -17.57
CA GLY A 352 -8.14 -8.94 -16.63
C GLY A 352 -8.51 -10.34 -17.08
N GLY A 353 -8.64 -11.24 -16.12
CA GLY A 353 -8.93 -12.64 -16.34
C GLY A 353 -7.68 -13.48 -16.58
N LEU A 354 -7.86 -14.82 -16.59
CA LEU A 354 -6.76 -15.77 -16.70
C LEU A 354 -5.95 -15.60 -17.99
N SER A 355 -6.60 -15.22 -19.10
CA SER A 355 -5.96 -14.98 -20.40
C SER A 355 -5.00 -13.80 -20.42
N SER A 356 -5.08 -12.92 -19.43
CA SER A 356 -4.18 -11.78 -19.31
C SER A 356 -2.81 -12.12 -18.70
N ASN A 357 -2.58 -13.34 -18.25
CA ASN A 357 -1.26 -13.79 -17.85
C ASN A 357 -0.39 -14.05 -19.08
N CYS A 358 0.84 -13.55 -19.10
CA CYS A 358 1.75 -13.76 -20.23
C CYS A 358 3.19 -13.97 -19.76
N PRO A 359 4.04 -14.67 -20.58
CA PRO A 359 5.44 -14.90 -20.25
C PRO A 359 6.29 -13.62 -20.32
N VAL A 360 7.52 -13.72 -19.85
CA VAL A 360 8.55 -12.69 -20.00
C VAL A 360 8.80 -12.39 -21.47
N GLY A 361 8.99 -11.10 -21.81
CA GLY A 361 9.35 -10.67 -23.16
C GLY A 361 8.19 -10.64 -24.18
N ASP A 362 6.96 -10.89 -23.75
CA ASP A 362 5.79 -10.94 -24.64
C ASP A 362 5.16 -9.55 -24.89
N ILE A 363 5.28 -8.62 -23.93
CA ILE A 363 4.74 -7.26 -24.04
C ILE A 363 5.77 -6.35 -24.70
N THR A 364 5.57 -6.07 -25.99
CA THR A 364 6.56 -5.34 -26.80
C THR A 364 5.99 -4.18 -27.60
N THR A 365 4.66 -4.13 -27.78
CA THR A 365 4.01 -3.16 -28.64
C THR A 365 3.39 -2.03 -27.84
N ILE A 366 3.73 -0.78 -28.17
CA ILE A 366 3.08 0.41 -27.59
C ILE A 366 1.88 0.76 -28.47
N SER A 367 0.69 0.76 -27.88
CA SER A 367 -0.57 1.08 -28.57
C SER A 367 -0.88 2.57 -28.49
N SER A 368 -0.77 3.15 -27.30
CA SER A 368 -1.07 4.57 -27.07
C SER A 368 -0.16 5.12 -25.96
N VAL A 369 0.31 6.35 -26.16
CA VAL A 369 1.14 7.06 -25.16
C VAL A 369 0.87 8.55 -25.20
N ASN A 370 0.69 9.15 -24.02
CA ASN A 370 0.52 10.57 -23.84
C ASN A 370 1.77 11.18 -23.21
N PHE A 371 2.32 12.22 -23.84
CA PHE A 371 3.50 12.91 -23.35
C PHE A 371 3.13 14.26 -22.73
N SER A 372 3.77 14.64 -21.63
CA SER A 372 3.61 15.94 -20.99
C SER A 372 4.69 16.96 -21.39
N ASN A 373 5.62 16.59 -22.27
CA ASN A 373 6.70 17.46 -22.71
C ASN A 373 6.17 18.68 -23.49
N ASN A 374 6.66 19.88 -23.16
CA ASN A 374 6.34 21.10 -23.90
C ASN A 374 7.29 21.24 -25.12
N ILE A 375 6.85 20.73 -26.27
CA ILE A 375 7.62 20.74 -27.51
C ILE A 375 7.67 22.16 -28.13
N SER A 376 6.70 23.02 -27.83
CA SER A 376 6.61 24.36 -28.40
C SER A 376 7.77 25.29 -27.96
N ALA A 377 8.44 24.94 -26.87
CA ALA A 377 9.61 25.68 -26.39
C ALA A 377 10.91 25.36 -27.17
N LEU A 378 10.88 24.31 -28.00
CA LEU A 378 12.04 23.84 -28.76
C LEU A 378 12.10 24.49 -30.15
N ASN A 379 13.31 24.78 -30.66
CA ASN A 379 13.48 25.23 -32.02
C ASN A 379 13.20 24.11 -33.06
N PRO A 380 12.99 24.43 -34.37
CA PRO A 380 12.60 23.42 -35.35
C PRO A 380 13.54 22.21 -35.48
N SER A 381 14.86 22.43 -35.36
CA SER A 381 15.85 21.35 -35.40
C SER A 381 15.75 20.44 -34.18
N GLN A 382 15.54 21.01 -33.00
CA GLN A 382 15.34 20.30 -31.77
C GLN A 382 14.01 19.51 -31.78
N GLN A 383 12.94 20.07 -32.38
CA GLN A 383 11.68 19.36 -32.55
C GLN A 383 11.82 18.11 -33.42
N GLY A 384 12.61 18.19 -34.52
CA GLY A 384 12.91 17.02 -35.37
C GLY A 384 13.65 15.91 -34.61
N LEU A 385 14.65 16.30 -33.80
CA LEU A 385 15.40 15.36 -32.97
C LEU A 385 14.51 14.76 -31.86
N PHE A 386 13.63 15.58 -31.25
CA PHE A 386 12.66 15.11 -30.27
C PHE A 386 11.68 14.06 -30.84
N GLN A 387 11.26 14.20 -32.10
CA GLN A 387 10.44 13.18 -32.76
C GLN A 387 11.22 11.87 -32.96
N THR A 388 12.50 11.94 -33.28
CA THR A 388 13.37 10.75 -33.35
C THR A 388 13.46 10.05 -32.00
N VAL A 389 13.58 10.79 -30.92
CA VAL A 389 13.57 10.26 -29.55
C VAL A 389 12.21 9.61 -29.24
N ARG A 390 11.08 10.25 -29.56
CA ARG A 390 9.75 9.64 -29.39
C ARG A 390 9.59 8.33 -30.13
N ASN A 391 10.06 8.25 -31.36
CA ASN A 391 9.98 7.04 -32.19
C ASN A 391 10.91 5.92 -31.71
N SER A 392 11.91 6.24 -30.88
CA SER A 392 12.83 5.26 -30.29
C SER A 392 12.24 4.54 -29.08
N LEU A 393 11.07 4.98 -28.57
CA LEU A 393 10.44 4.41 -27.38
C LEU A 393 10.12 2.93 -27.60
N LYS A 394 10.58 2.08 -26.68
CA LYS A 394 10.33 0.64 -26.67
C LYS A 394 9.99 0.17 -25.27
N VAL A 395 9.27 -0.93 -25.19
CA VAL A 395 8.87 -1.56 -23.94
C VAL A 395 9.17 -3.05 -23.97
N LEU A 396 9.44 -3.61 -22.80
CA LEU A 396 9.62 -5.05 -22.62
C LEU A 396 9.26 -5.42 -21.17
N ASN A 397 8.47 -6.47 -20.97
CA ASN A 397 8.25 -6.99 -19.63
C ASN A 397 9.42 -7.90 -19.21
N ILE A 398 10.02 -7.58 -18.05
CA ILE A 398 11.15 -8.34 -17.49
C ILE A 398 10.69 -9.49 -16.59
N GLU A 399 9.45 -9.44 -16.14
CA GLU A 399 8.80 -10.44 -15.32
C GLU A 399 7.55 -10.94 -16.04
N PRO A 400 7.14 -12.20 -15.81
CA PRO A 400 5.88 -12.67 -16.37
C PRO A 400 4.72 -11.85 -15.81
N ALA A 401 3.73 -11.55 -16.63
CA ALA A 401 2.47 -10.99 -16.13
C ALA A 401 1.69 -12.08 -15.42
N THR A 402 1.46 -11.93 -14.13
CA THR A 402 0.81 -12.91 -13.26
C THR A 402 -0.28 -12.29 -12.41
N GLY A 403 -1.12 -13.13 -11.82
CA GLY A 403 -2.19 -12.71 -10.92
C GLY A 403 -3.52 -12.42 -11.63
N GLY A 404 -3.57 -12.53 -12.96
CA GLY A 404 -4.83 -12.46 -13.69
C GLY A 404 -5.70 -13.68 -13.39
N ASP A 405 -6.95 -13.44 -12.98
CA ASP A 405 -7.92 -14.46 -12.62
C ASP A 405 -9.33 -14.02 -13.02
N GLY A 406 -10.25 -14.96 -13.07
CA GLY A 406 -11.67 -14.70 -13.33
C GLY A 406 -12.39 -14.08 -12.14
N GLN A 407 -13.70 -14.16 -12.17
CA GLN A 407 -14.56 -13.77 -11.06
C GLN A 407 -14.33 -14.65 -9.82
N GLU A 408 -14.54 -14.09 -8.65
CA GLU A 408 -14.46 -14.86 -7.40
C GLU A 408 -15.54 -15.95 -7.32
N THR A 409 -15.12 -17.12 -6.90
CA THR A 409 -16.05 -18.21 -6.55
C THR A 409 -16.76 -17.91 -5.22
N LEU A 410 -17.94 -18.51 -5.03
CA LEU A 410 -18.72 -18.35 -3.79
C LEU A 410 -17.88 -18.61 -2.53
N GLU A 411 -17.02 -19.65 -2.56
CA GLU A 411 -16.18 -19.99 -1.41
C GLU A 411 -15.06 -18.97 -1.19
N GLN A 412 -14.46 -18.44 -2.26
CA GLN A 412 -13.48 -17.35 -2.16
C GLN A 412 -14.10 -16.09 -1.56
N ILE A 413 -15.31 -15.70 -2.01
CA ILE A 413 -16.04 -14.56 -1.45
C ILE A 413 -16.26 -14.74 0.06
N ARG A 414 -16.69 -15.96 0.48
CA ARG A 414 -16.90 -16.29 1.89
C ARG A 414 -15.62 -16.13 2.71
N GLN A 415 -14.52 -16.72 2.26
CA GLN A 415 -13.24 -16.66 2.96
C GLN A 415 -12.67 -15.24 2.99
N ASN A 416 -12.73 -14.53 1.87
CA ASN A 416 -12.22 -13.17 1.77
C ASN A 416 -13.04 -12.18 2.61
N ALA A 417 -14.36 -12.34 2.69
CA ALA A 417 -15.22 -11.52 3.54
C ALA A 417 -14.89 -11.71 5.03
N LEU A 418 -14.66 -12.95 5.47
CA LEU A 418 -14.25 -13.25 6.84
C LEU A 418 -12.86 -12.67 7.14
N ALA A 419 -11.89 -12.82 6.22
CA ALA A 419 -10.56 -12.27 6.37
C ALA A 419 -10.57 -10.74 6.44
N ASN A 420 -11.38 -10.08 5.58
CA ASN A 420 -11.55 -8.63 5.59
C ASN A 420 -12.12 -8.12 6.91
N PHE A 421 -13.12 -8.81 7.44
CA PHE A 421 -13.73 -8.46 8.73
C PHE A 421 -12.74 -8.58 9.90
N VAL A 422 -11.88 -9.61 9.89
CA VAL A 422 -10.84 -9.80 10.94
C VAL A 422 -9.77 -8.72 10.85
N ASN A 423 -9.32 -8.38 9.64
CA ASN A 423 -8.20 -7.45 9.44
C ASN A 423 -8.54 -6.00 9.74
N GLN A 424 -9.77 -5.57 9.60
CA GLN A 424 -10.26 -4.18 9.75
C GLN A 424 -9.28 -3.11 9.22
N ASP A 425 -9.78 -2.03 8.63
CA ASP A 425 -8.93 -0.95 8.10
C ASP A 425 -8.47 0.03 9.21
N ARG A 426 -7.76 -0.50 10.23
CA ARG A 426 -7.22 0.29 11.33
C ARG A 426 -5.82 -0.20 11.72
N ALA A 427 -4.98 0.70 12.20
CA ALA A 427 -3.70 0.38 12.78
C ALA A 427 -3.82 0.44 14.32
N VAL A 428 -3.52 -0.66 15.00
CA VAL A 428 -3.60 -0.82 16.47
C VAL A 428 -2.25 -1.26 17.02
N THR A 429 -1.59 -2.19 16.34
CA THR A 429 -0.29 -2.73 16.75
C THR A 429 0.86 -2.00 16.04
N GLU A 430 2.08 -2.16 16.57
CA GLU A 430 3.32 -1.67 15.94
C GLU A 430 3.44 -2.19 14.50
N ASP A 431 3.17 -3.49 14.29
CA ASP A 431 3.23 -4.13 12.98
C ASP A 431 2.18 -3.60 11.99
N ASP A 432 0.98 -3.22 12.48
CA ASP A 432 -0.04 -2.60 11.63
C ASP A 432 0.45 -1.26 11.08
N TYR A 433 1.01 -0.41 11.93
CA TYR A 433 1.58 0.88 11.51
C TYR A 433 2.72 0.68 10.50
N ILE A 434 3.64 -0.25 10.77
CA ILE A 434 4.75 -0.59 9.87
C ILE A 434 4.22 -1.06 8.50
N SER A 435 3.25 -1.97 8.49
CA SER A 435 2.61 -2.47 7.27
C SER A 435 1.92 -1.37 6.48
N ARG A 436 1.23 -0.44 7.16
CA ARG A 436 0.56 0.70 6.50
C ARG A 436 1.57 1.68 5.90
N VAL A 437 2.67 1.95 6.59
CA VAL A 437 3.75 2.82 6.06
C VAL A 437 4.32 2.23 4.77
N TYR A 438 4.64 0.94 4.75
CA TYR A 438 5.14 0.28 3.53
C TYR A 438 4.09 0.14 2.43
N SER A 439 2.80 0.19 2.77
CA SER A 439 1.70 0.16 1.78
C SER A 439 1.43 1.52 1.14
N MET A 440 2.07 2.59 1.60
CA MET A 440 1.91 3.91 0.98
C MET A 440 2.49 3.89 -0.44
N PRO A 441 1.72 4.30 -1.47
CA PRO A 441 2.22 4.35 -2.84
C PRO A 441 3.45 5.26 -2.99
N ALA A 442 4.44 4.80 -3.76
CA ALA A 442 5.73 5.47 -3.92
C ALA A 442 5.64 6.91 -4.48
N ARG A 443 4.56 7.23 -5.22
CA ARG A 443 4.29 8.59 -5.73
C ARG A 443 4.07 9.64 -4.64
N PHE A 444 3.78 9.23 -3.41
CA PHE A 444 3.65 10.12 -2.25
C PHE A 444 4.93 10.27 -1.44
N GLY A 445 5.99 9.62 -1.85
CA GLY A 445 7.28 9.54 -1.17
C GLY A 445 7.60 8.11 -0.75
N SER A 446 8.86 7.69 -0.88
CA SER A 446 9.29 6.35 -0.50
C SER A 446 9.88 6.35 0.90
N ILE A 447 9.36 5.45 1.70
CA ILE A 447 9.90 5.14 3.01
C ILE A 447 10.47 3.72 2.95
N THR A 448 11.75 3.59 3.23
CA THR A 448 12.45 2.30 3.09
C THR A 448 12.67 1.59 4.40
N LYS A 449 12.85 2.35 5.47
CA LYS A 449 12.97 1.79 6.81
C LYS A 449 12.02 2.54 7.75
N VAL A 450 11.31 1.79 8.57
CA VAL A 450 10.39 2.33 9.57
C VAL A 450 10.50 1.55 10.88
N CYS A 451 10.40 2.27 11.97
CA CYS A 451 10.31 1.71 13.32
C CYS A 451 9.31 2.52 14.11
N VAL A 452 8.44 1.86 14.84
CA VAL A 452 7.44 2.49 15.71
C VAL A 452 7.83 2.26 17.15
N LYS A 453 7.79 3.32 17.95
CA LYS A 453 8.00 3.23 19.41
C LYS A 453 6.98 4.10 20.12
N SER A 454 6.35 3.58 21.18
CA SER A 454 5.51 4.41 22.03
C SER A 454 6.37 5.40 22.81
N ASP A 455 5.84 6.57 23.08
CA ASP A 455 6.56 7.63 23.82
C ASP A 455 6.93 7.18 25.24
N SER A 456 6.14 6.31 25.84
CA SER A 456 6.42 5.70 27.14
C SER A 456 7.58 4.70 27.15
N GLN A 457 7.91 4.11 25.99
CA GLN A 457 9.04 3.16 25.84
C GLN A 457 10.40 3.86 25.71
N LEU A 458 10.39 5.15 25.38
CA LEU A 458 11.57 5.99 25.31
C LEU A 458 11.98 6.55 26.68
N ASN A 459 11.57 5.90 27.76
CA ASN A 459 11.87 6.35 29.12
C ASN A 459 13.37 6.24 29.42
N ILE A 460 14.05 7.38 29.31
CA ILE A 460 15.51 7.50 29.24
C ILE A 460 16.06 7.78 30.63
N GLN A 461 15.92 6.86 31.54
CA GLN A 461 16.62 7.02 32.83
C GLN A 461 18.10 6.59 32.77
N ASN A 462 18.56 5.90 31.72
CA ASN A 462 19.92 5.35 31.64
C ASN A 462 20.50 5.31 30.21
N ILE A 463 20.52 6.44 29.46
CA ILE A 463 21.33 6.48 28.25
C ILE A 463 22.78 6.74 28.66
N SER A 464 23.54 5.68 28.84
CA SER A 464 24.99 5.80 29.03
C SER A 464 25.74 5.98 27.70
N ASN A 465 25.13 5.66 26.57
CA ASN A 465 25.77 5.61 25.24
C ASN A 465 24.89 6.29 24.19
N GLY A 466 24.60 7.56 24.39
CA GLY A 466 23.84 8.35 23.42
C GLY A 466 24.66 8.72 22.18
N PHE A 467 23.98 9.00 21.08
CA PHE A 467 24.60 9.62 19.91
C PHE A 467 25.08 11.04 20.22
N VAL A 468 26.21 11.40 19.67
CA VAL A 468 26.64 12.79 19.59
C VAL A 468 26.23 13.34 18.23
N ASP A 469 25.28 14.27 18.21
CA ASP A 469 24.93 15.00 16.99
C ASP A 469 25.82 16.24 16.88
N TYR A 470 26.82 16.21 16.02
CA TYR A 470 27.75 17.33 15.80
C TYR A 470 27.08 18.58 15.23
N ASN A 471 25.93 18.46 14.60
CA ASN A 471 25.19 19.62 14.07
C ASN A 471 24.37 20.33 15.15
N ASN A 472 24.16 19.70 16.30
CA ASN A 472 23.28 20.21 17.35
C ASN A 472 23.87 20.05 18.76
N ILE A 473 25.16 20.33 18.91
CA ILE A 473 25.93 20.21 20.17
C ILE A 473 25.26 21.00 21.33
N ALA A 474 24.52 22.07 21.01
CA ALA A 474 23.81 22.86 22.02
C ALA A 474 22.71 22.09 22.79
N THR A 475 22.26 20.95 22.24
CA THR A 475 21.25 20.09 22.89
C THR A 475 21.84 18.99 23.77
N LEU A 476 23.18 18.86 23.77
CA LEU A 476 23.88 17.83 24.53
C LEU A 476 24.35 18.39 25.87
N THR A 477 24.11 17.63 26.92
CA THR A 477 24.65 17.95 28.25
C THR A 477 25.77 16.98 28.56
N GLN A 478 26.98 17.50 28.80
CA GLN A 478 28.12 16.69 29.20
C GLN A 478 27.96 16.22 30.66
N LYS A 479 28.09 14.94 30.90
CA LYS A 479 28.14 14.37 32.25
C LYS A 479 29.54 14.48 32.83
N ALA A 480 29.64 14.49 34.16
CA ALA A 480 30.90 14.61 34.92
C ALA A 480 31.99 13.58 34.51
N ASN A 481 31.66 12.51 33.87
CA ASN A 481 32.57 11.42 33.44
C ASN A 481 32.89 11.43 31.94
N GLY A 482 32.63 12.51 31.19
CA GLY A 482 32.91 12.60 29.75
C GLY A 482 31.84 11.99 28.86
N ASN A 483 30.82 11.32 29.39
CA ASN A 483 29.70 10.78 28.61
C ASN A 483 28.69 11.89 28.27
N TYR A 484 28.22 11.90 27.03
CA TYR A 484 27.25 12.87 26.56
C TYR A 484 25.84 12.33 26.69
N TYR A 485 24.92 13.19 27.15
CA TYR A 485 23.49 12.87 27.21
C TYR A 485 22.73 13.81 26.29
N ARG A 486 21.82 13.26 25.54
CA ARG A 486 20.83 14.06 24.84
C ARG A 486 19.87 14.63 25.88
N LYS A 487 19.79 15.97 25.99
CA LYS A 487 18.74 16.61 26.75
C LYS A 487 17.45 16.52 25.95
N ILE A 488 16.66 15.51 26.24
CA ILE A 488 15.28 15.47 25.76
C ILE A 488 14.48 16.37 26.71
N ASN A 489 13.85 17.41 26.18
CA ASN A 489 12.91 18.19 26.92
C ASN A 489 11.70 17.32 27.25
N TYR A 490 11.68 16.76 28.45
CA TYR A 490 10.53 16.05 29.01
C TYR A 490 9.48 17.03 29.48
N ASP A 491 8.75 17.67 28.60
CA ASP A 491 7.44 18.17 28.94
C ASP A 491 6.44 17.07 28.56
N SER A 492 6.11 16.26 29.58
CA SER A 492 5.07 15.23 29.60
C SER A 492 5.13 14.18 28.45
N SER A 493 5.62 12.98 28.77
CA SER A 493 5.41 11.80 27.91
C SER A 493 3.90 11.65 27.67
N ASN A 494 3.49 11.70 26.42
CA ASN A 494 2.11 11.41 26.04
C ASN A 494 1.94 9.89 25.94
N PRO A 495 1.20 9.23 26.84
CA PRO A 495 1.01 7.78 26.78
C PRO A 495 0.33 7.30 25.48
N PHE A 496 -0.31 8.21 24.75
CA PHE A 496 -0.91 7.95 23.43
C PHE A 496 -0.04 8.43 22.26
N GLY A 497 1.17 8.92 22.55
CA GLY A 497 2.15 9.33 21.55
C GLY A 497 2.86 8.14 20.95
N LEU A 498 2.78 8.00 19.64
CA LEU A 498 3.56 7.05 18.84
C LEU A 498 4.64 7.82 18.09
N ASN A 499 5.89 7.44 18.28
CA ASN A 499 7.03 7.97 17.55
C ASN A 499 7.37 7.03 16.39
N LEU A 500 7.18 7.52 15.17
CA LEU A 500 7.49 6.83 13.91
C LEU A 500 8.86 7.30 13.43
N TYR A 501 9.86 6.44 13.53
CA TYR A 501 11.19 6.69 12.98
C TYR A 501 11.25 6.18 11.56
N VAL A 502 11.62 7.05 10.63
CA VAL A 502 11.56 6.78 9.20
C VAL A 502 12.87 7.17 8.50
N LEU A 503 13.26 6.38 7.49
CA LEU A 503 14.40 6.67 6.62
C LEU A 503 14.01 6.38 5.17
N GLY A 504 14.56 7.14 4.25
CA GLY A 504 14.47 6.94 2.81
C GLY A 504 15.80 6.52 2.20
N TYR A 505 15.83 6.40 0.87
CA TYR A 505 17.07 6.26 0.10
C TYR A 505 17.38 7.54 -0.67
N ASP A 506 18.67 7.86 -0.77
CA ASP A 506 19.17 8.84 -1.73
C ASP A 506 19.26 8.26 -3.16
N SER A 507 19.77 9.05 -4.12
CA SER A 507 19.97 8.62 -5.50
C SER A 507 20.96 7.46 -5.67
N ASN A 508 21.82 7.25 -4.68
CA ASN A 508 22.86 6.20 -4.67
C ASN A 508 22.46 4.99 -3.85
N LYS A 509 21.19 4.92 -3.39
CA LYS A 509 20.67 3.88 -2.51
C LYS A 509 21.28 3.87 -1.10
N ASN A 510 21.87 4.98 -0.63
CA ASN A 510 22.28 5.13 0.75
C ASN A 510 21.10 5.64 1.60
N LEU A 511 21.13 5.36 2.89
CA LEU A 511 20.12 5.86 3.82
C LEU A 511 20.17 7.38 3.92
N SER A 512 19.02 8.01 3.86
CA SER A 512 18.87 9.46 3.98
C SER A 512 17.61 9.81 4.76
N THR A 513 17.57 11.02 5.30
CA THR A 513 16.38 11.60 5.92
C THR A 513 15.30 11.83 4.87
N ILE A 514 14.05 11.78 5.30
CA ILE A 514 12.89 11.94 4.43
C ILE A 514 12.55 13.44 4.31
N ASN A 515 12.16 13.87 3.12
CA ASN A 515 11.77 15.25 2.88
C ASN A 515 10.41 15.61 3.52
N ALA A 516 10.20 16.89 3.77
CA ALA A 516 9.01 17.40 4.45
C ALA A 516 7.69 17.09 3.72
N ALA A 517 7.71 17.00 2.38
CA ALA A 517 6.53 16.66 1.59
C ALA A 517 6.11 15.19 1.81
N ALA A 518 7.07 14.26 1.84
CA ALA A 518 6.80 12.85 2.14
C ALA A 518 6.32 12.65 3.58
N ILE A 519 6.87 13.40 4.54
CA ILE A 519 6.40 13.39 5.94
C ILE A 519 4.94 13.87 6.02
N GLN A 520 4.58 14.92 5.30
CA GLN A 520 3.21 15.43 5.28
C GLN A 520 2.25 14.40 4.63
N ASN A 521 2.63 13.83 3.50
CA ASN A 521 1.85 12.78 2.86
C ASN A 521 1.66 11.55 3.76
N LEU A 522 2.72 11.13 4.46
CA LEU A 522 2.65 10.03 5.41
C LEU A 522 1.68 10.34 6.57
N ARG A 523 1.71 11.58 7.09
CA ARG A 523 0.82 12.01 8.16
C ARG A 523 -0.65 11.96 7.72
N GLU A 524 -0.96 12.48 6.54
CA GLU A 524 -2.31 12.43 5.97
C GLU A 524 -2.74 10.98 5.71
N TYR A 525 -1.86 10.18 5.11
CA TYR A 525 -2.14 8.78 4.81
C TYR A 525 -2.45 7.95 6.07
N LEU A 526 -1.61 8.04 7.10
CA LEU A 526 -1.83 7.35 8.37
C LEU A 526 -3.05 7.89 9.14
N GLY A 527 -3.44 9.14 8.90
CA GLY A 527 -4.63 9.75 9.48
C GLY A 527 -5.91 8.95 9.21
N LYS A 528 -5.96 8.19 8.09
CA LYS A 528 -7.08 7.31 7.74
C LYS A 528 -7.16 6.05 8.63
N TYR A 529 -6.02 5.55 9.07
CA TYR A 529 -5.91 4.23 9.72
C TYR A 529 -5.67 4.31 11.23
N LYS A 530 -5.16 5.43 11.74
CA LYS A 530 -4.86 5.60 13.17
C LYS A 530 -6.11 5.56 14.04
N MET A 531 -5.94 5.16 15.29
CA MET A 531 -7.00 5.30 16.29
C MET A 531 -7.20 6.77 16.67
N LEU A 532 -8.40 7.12 17.14
CA LEU A 532 -8.76 8.50 17.50
C LEU A 532 -7.81 9.10 18.55
N ASN A 533 -7.37 8.28 19.49
CA ASN A 533 -6.52 8.72 20.61
C ASN A 533 -5.02 8.76 20.26
N ASP A 534 -4.60 8.19 19.12
CA ASP A 534 -3.19 8.09 18.79
C ASP A 534 -2.64 9.41 18.23
N GLY A 535 -1.64 9.95 18.91
CA GLY A 535 -0.81 11.05 18.41
C GLY A 535 0.41 10.48 17.67
N ILE A 536 0.52 10.72 16.37
CA ILE A 536 1.66 10.23 15.58
C ILE A 536 2.69 11.33 15.41
N ASN A 537 3.90 11.11 15.92
CA ASN A 537 5.08 11.93 15.66
C ASN A 537 5.95 11.21 14.62
N ILE A 538 6.21 11.85 13.50
CA ILE A 538 7.10 11.32 12.46
C ILE A 538 8.46 11.98 12.65
N ILE A 539 9.48 11.16 12.86
CA ILE A 539 10.84 11.58 13.23
C ILE A 539 11.81 10.87 12.28
N ASP A 540 12.86 11.56 11.84
CA ASP A 540 13.93 10.93 11.08
C ASP A 540 14.67 9.90 11.94
N GLY A 541 14.91 8.72 11.35
CA GLY A 541 15.70 7.68 12.00
C GLY A 541 17.19 8.01 12.03
N TYR A 542 17.94 7.36 12.90
CA TYR A 542 19.38 7.55 13.02
C TYR A 542 20.13 6.54 12.13
N THR A 543 21.09 7.02 11.34
CA THR A 543 21.99 6.18 10.54
C THR A 543 23.38 6.22 11.13
N ILE A 544 23.94 5.06 11.47
CA ILE A 544 25.30 4.91 11.99
C ILE A 544 26.15 4.34 10.87
N ASN A 545 27.03 5.18 10.30
CA ASN A 545 27.95 4.74 9.28
C ASN A 545 29.14 4.01 9.89
N ILE A 546 29.48 2.86 9.31
CA ILE A 546 30.56 2.01 9.80
C ILE A 546 31.52 1.63 8.66
N SER A 547 32.80 1.45 9.00
CA SER A 547 33.79 0.78 8.16
C SER A 547 34.17 -0.56 8.75
N VAL A 548 34.54 -1.50 7.88
CA VAL A 548 34.94 -2.87 8.23
C VAL A 548 36.38 -3.10 7.82
N ASN A 549 37.26 -3.34 8.80
CA ASN A 549 38.66 -3.67 8.55
C ASN A 549 38.92 -5.12 8.97
N PHE A 550 39.38 -5.96 8.04
CA PHE A 550 39.66 -7.33 8.34
C PHE A 550 41.02 -7.81 7.77
N GLN A 551 41.59 -8.79 8.41
CA GLN A 551 42.84 -9.43 7.97
C GLN A 551 42.62 -10.93 7.91
N ILE A 552 43.06 -11.54 6.81
CA ILE A 552 42.95 -12.99 6.59
C ILE A 552 44.32 -13.63 6.35
N LEU A 553 44.43 -14.88 6.73
CA LEU A 553 45.49 -15.76 6.32
C LEU A 553 44.92 -16.73 5.27
N THR A 554 45.63 -16.88 4.13
CA THR A 554 45.19 -17.77 3.05
C THR A 554 46.03 -19.02 2.98
N TYR A 555 45.47 -20.10 2.43
CA TYR A 555 46.24 -21.28 2.09
C TYR A 555 47.20 -20.96 0.92
N SER A 556 48.38 -21.58 0.93
CA SER A 556 49.48 -21.32 -0.02
C SER A 556 49.16 -21.70 -1.48
N ASN A 557 48.15 -22.53 -1.70
CA ASN A 557 47.72 -23.01 -3.01
C ASN A 557 46.65 -22.14 -3.67
N TYR A 558 46.25 -21.04 -3.04
CA TYR A 558 45.26 -20.09 -3.58
C TYR A 558 45.91 -18.75 -3.92
N ASN A 559 45.33 -18.06 -4.92
CA ASN A 559 45.71 -16.69 -5.23
C ASN A 559 45.19 -15.73 -4.15
N LYS A 560 46.08 -15.09 -3.43
CA LYS A 560 45.75 -14.17 -2.34
C LYS A 560 44.79 -13.06 -2.76
N GLN A 561 44.97 -12.50 -3.97
CA GLN A 561 44.13 -11.40 -4.45
C GLN A 561 42.71 -11.85 -4.76
N ASP A 562 42.54 -13.03 -5.35
CA ASP A 562 41.19 -13.55 -5.68
C ASP A 562 40.43 -13.89 -4.41
N VAL A 563 41.10 -14.53 -3.43
CA VAL A 563 40.50 -14.84 -2.13
C VAL A 563 40.10 -13.55 -1.40
N LEU A 564 40.96 -12.52 -1.41
CA LEU A 564 40.65 -11.24 -0.80
C LEU A 564 39.45 -10.57 -1.44
N ASN A 565 39.38 -10.55 -2.77
CA ASN A 565 38.23 -9.98 -3.50
C ASN A 565 36.93 -10.73 -3.17
N ASN A 566 36.96 -12.04 -3.09
CA ASN A 566 35.82 -12.85 -2.69
C ASN A 566 35.37 -12.56 -1.25
N CYS A 567 36.33 -12.36 -0.33
CA CYS A 567 36.01 -11.95 1.04
C CYS A 567 35.37 -10.57 1.08
N ILE A 568 35.91 -9.59 0.34
CA ILE A 568 35.30 -8.24 0.25
C ILE A 568 33.89 -8.32 -0.32
N SER A 569 33.66 -9.13 -1.36
CA SER A 569 32.32 -9.35 -1.93
C SER A 569 31.36 -9.96 -0.92
N ASN A 570 31.80 -10.92 -0.13
CA ASN A 570 30.98 -11.56 0.92
C ASN A 570 30.62 -10.57 2.05
N VAL A 571 31.58 -9.71 2.46
CA VAL A 571 31.33 -8.67 3.46
C VAL A 571 30.36 -7.61 2.91
N LYS A 572 30.45 -7.23 1.61
CA LYS A 572 29.48 -6.36 0.95
C LYS A 572 28.07 -6.94 0.96
N ASP A 573 27.94 -8.23 0.67
CA ASP A 573 26.66 -8.92 0.72
C ASP A 573 26.10 -9.02 2.14
N PHE A 574 26.95 -9.21 3.14
CA PHE A 574 26.56 -9.22 4.55
C PHE A 574 25.98 -7.86 4.97
N PHE A 575 26.63 -6.75 4.58
CA PHE A 575 26.19 -5.38 4.89
C PHE A 575 25.29 -4.78 3.80
N ASN A 576 24.70 -5.60 2.94
CA ASN A 576 23.72 -5.10 1.98
C ASN A 576 22.57 -4.41 2.73
N ILE A 577 22.36 -3.12 2.45
CA ILE A 577 21.40 -2.26 3.16
C ILE A 577 19.96 -2.79 3.14
N ASP A 578 19.59 -3.58 2.14
CA ASP A 578 18.25 -4.19 2.06
C ASP A 578 18.01 -5.20 3.20
N LYS A 579 19.06 -5.82 3.72
CA LYS A 579 19.02 -6.81 4.81
C LYS A 579 19.01 -6.19 6.21
N TRP A 580 19.30 -4.88 6.31
CA TRP A 580 19.45 -4.20 7.61
C TRP A 580 18.21 -3.36 7.94
N TYR A 581 17.73 -3.51 9.16
CA TYR A 581 16.57 -2.81 9.69
C TYR A 581 16.92 -2.06 10.97
N PHE A 582 15.99 -1.24 11.47
CA PHE A 582 16.15 -0.56 12.74
C PHE A 582 16.43 -1.53 13.87
N ASN A 583 17.32 -1.14 14.76
CA ASN A 583 17.69 -1.87 15.99
C ASN A 583 18.24 -3.28 15.75
N MET A 584 18.76 -3.56 14.57
CA MET A 584 19.39 -4.84 14.27
C MET A 584 20.83 -4.86 14.80
N PRO A 585 21.22 -5.81 15.69
CA PRO A 585 22.58 -5.91 16.20
C PRO A 585 23.53 -6.49 15.16
N ILE A 586 24.82 -6.09 15.19
CA ILE A 586 25.85 -6.69 14.35
C ILE A 586 26.50 -7.86 15.12
N ASN A 587 26.34 -9.06 14.62
CA ASN A 587 27.00 -10.23 15.17
C ASN A 587 28.39 -10.43 14.53
N LEU A 588 29.44 -10.03 15.26
CA LEU A 588 30.82 -10.16 14.78
C LEU A 588 31.23 -11.62 14.54
N GLY A 589 30.68 -12.57 15.31
CA GLY A 589 30.92 -13.98 15.10
C GLY A 589 30.36 -14.50 13.78
N GLN A 590 29.15 -14.05 13.40
CA GLN A 590 28.56 -14.39 12.10
C GLN A 590 29.34 -13.75 10.94
N LEU A 591 29.76 -12.50 11.09
CA LEU A 591 30.61 -11.82 10.10
C LEU A 591 31.95 -12.54 9.95
N GLN A 592 32.61 -12.90 11.05
CA GLN A 592 33.84 -13.66 11.02
C GLN A 592 33.68 -15.03 10.36
N LEU A 593 32.56 -15.72 10.64
CA LEU A 593 32.24 -17.00 10.02
C LEU A 593 32.00 -16.84 8.52
N ALA A 594 31.26 -15.79 8.10
CA ALA A 594 31.02 -15.51 6.69
C ALA A 594 32.32 -15.29 5.90
N ILE A 595 33.30 -14.59 6.49
CA ILE A 595 34.62 -14.42 5.88
C ILE A 595 35.40 -15.75 5.88
N ALA A 596 35.37 -16.53 6.97
CA ALA A 596 36.10 -17.78 7.10
C ALA A 596 35.59 -18.90 6.16
N GLN A 597 34.33 -18.83 5.76
CA GLN A 597 33.70 -19.79 4.81
C GLN A 597 34.08 -19.54 3.35
N VAL A 598 34.77 -18.45 3.04
CA VAL A 598 35.24 -18.18 1.67
C VAL A 598 36.36 -19.16 1.33
N GLU A 599 36.24 -19.81 0.18
CA GLU A 599 37.20 -20.79 -0.29
C GLU A 599 38.61 -20.18 -0.39
N GLY A 600 39.61 -20.83 0.20
CA GLY A 600 41.00 -20.35 0.25
C GLY A 600 41.36 -19.58 1.51
N VAL A 601 40.42 -19.25 2.39
CA VAL A 601 40.71 -18.62 3.69
C VAL A 601 41.09 -19.71 4.71
N GLN A 602 42.25 -19.56 5.33
CA GLN A 602 42.73 -20.44 6.41
C GLN A 602 42.20 -19.95 7.77
N SER A 603 42.29 -18.66 8.03
CA SER A 603 41.80 -18.04 9.26
C SER A 603 41.59 -16.53 9.10
N VAL A 604 40.69 -15.97 9.91
CA VAL A 604 40.53 -14.51 10.07
C VAL A 604 41.33 -14.09 11.30
N THR A 605 42.41 -13.32 11.09
CA THR A 605 43.34 -12.91 12.14
C THR A 605 42.91 -11.64 12.85
N LYS A 606 42.19 -10.75 12.17
CA LYS A 606 41.69 -9.49 12.73
C LYS A 606 40.37 -9.12 12.10
N LEU A 607 39.44 -8.65 12.89
CA LEU A 607 38.17 -8.04 12.44
C LEU A 607 37.87 -6.86 13.35
N GLN A 608 37.72 -5.68 12.77
CA GLN A 608 37.44 -4.44 13.49
C GLN A 608 36.40 -3.63 12.73
N LEU A 609 35.45 -3.08 13.47
CA LEU A 609 34.53 -2.07 13.00
C LEU A 609 34.97 -0.70 13.52
N LYS A 610 34.82 0.34 12.69
CA LYS A 610 35.05 1.72 13.09
C LYS A 610 33.82 2.54 12.69
N ASN A 611 33.30 3.37 13.58
CA ASN A 611 32.28 4.35 13.24
C ASN A 611 32.88 5.48 12.40
N LEU A 612 32.19 5.86 11.33
CA LEU A 612 32.54 6.97 10.44
C LEU A 612 31.53 8.09 10.62
N THR A 613 32.03 9.30 10.76
CA THR A 613 31.21 10.50 10.99
C THR A 613 31.53 11.58 9.97
N ILE A 614 30.80 12.69 10.03
CA ILE A 614 31.04 13.88 9.18
C ILE A 614 32.50 14.37 9.24
N ASN A 615 33.24 14.05 10.29
CA ASN A 615 34.65 14.38 10.42
C ASN A 615 35.56 13.49 9.50
N ASP A 616 35.09 12.29 9.13
CA ASP A 616 35.80 11.38 8.25
C ASP A 616 35.41 11.58 6.77
N GLY A 617 34.40 12.43 6.48
CA GLY A 617 33.94 12.71 5.12
C GLY A 617 32.41 12.92 5.03
N ASN A 618 31.82 12.56 3.89
CA ASN A 618 30.38 12.70 3.69
C ASN A 618 29.58 11.53 4.33
N TYR A 619 29.65 11.44 5.65
CA TYR A 619 28.92 10.45 6.46
C TYR A 619 27.89 11.14 7.35
N SER A 620 27.16 10.33 8.13
CA SER A 620 26.17 10.85 9.09
C SER A 620 26.86 11.64 10.23
N PRO A 621 26.16 12.61 10.84
CA PRO A 621 26.71 13.37 11.96
C PRO A 621 26.73 12.60 13.30
N TYR A 622 26.25 11.36 13.31
CA TYR A 622 26.06 10.60 14.54
C TYR A 622 27.27 9.76 14.90
N GLU A 623 27.87 10.06 16.05
CA GLU A 623 28.95 9.26 16.62
C GLU A 623 28.38 8.16 17.50
N TYR A 624 28.88 6.93 17.34
CA TYR A 624 28.49 5.77 18.10
C TYR A 624 29.71 5.00 18.62
N ASN A 625 29.79 4.79 19.93
CA ASN A 625 30.89 4.08 20.54
C ASN A 625 30.70 2.57 20.38
N LEU A 626 31.26 2.00 19.30
CA LEU A 626 31.15 0.58 18.97
C LEU A 626 31.81 -0.30 20.02
N ASP A 627 32.90 0.15 20.66
CA ASP A 627 33.63 -0.66 21.66
C ASP A 627 32.79 -0.85 22.94
N GLU A 628 32.16 0.21 23.43
CA GLU A 628 31.25 0.10 24.57
C GLU A 628 29.94 -0.63 24.24
N ALA A 629 29.49 -0.53 22.99
CA ALA A 629 28.29 -1.22 22.51
C ALA A 629 28.51 -2.72 22.24
N THR A 630 29.77 -3.18 22.26
CA THR A 630 30.09 -4.57 21.96
C THR A 630 30.12 -5.41 23.24
N VAL A 631 29.20 -6.35 23.35
CA VAL A 631 29.12 -7.34 24.41
C VAL A 631 29.05 -8.73 23.81
N ASN A 632 29.96 -9.64 24.24
CA ASN A 632 30.01 -11.01 23.75
C ASN A 632 30.09 -11.14 22.21
N ASN A 633 30.90 -10.35 21.55
CA ASN A 633 31.02 -10.28 20.09
C ASN A 633 29.74 -9.85 19.35
N ILE A 634 28.82 -9.19 20.01
CA ILE A 634 27.63 -8.61 19.41
C ILE A 634 27.67 -7.10 19.66
N VAL A 635 27.62 -6.32 18.60
CA VAL A 635 27.45 -4.86 18.67
C VAL A 635 25.96 -4.58 18.77
N TYR A 636 25.52 -4.11 19.91
CA TYR A 636 24.11 -3.76 20.13
C TYR A 636 23.78 -2.38 19.54
N PRO A 637 22.56 -2.19 19.01
CA PRO A 637 22.10 -0.89 18.58
C PRO A 637 21.84 0.01 19.81
N SER A 638 21.71 1.31 19.56
CA SER A 638 21.35 2.26 20.61
C SER A 638 19.87 2.09 21.02
N LEU A 639 19.49 2.69 22.15
CA LEU A 639 18.10 2.74 22.59
C LEU A 639 17.22 3.59 21.66
N ASP A 640 17.80 4.61 21.04
CA ASP A 640 17.15 5.35 19.95
C ASP A 640 17.23 4.51 18.67
N PRO A 641 16.10 4.37 17.92
CA PRO A 641 16.06 3.56 16.72
C PRO A 641 17.10 3.99 15.69
N SER A 642 18.04 3.10 15.41
CA SER A 642 19.17 3.35 14.51
C SER A 642 19.39 2.18 13.55
N VAL A 643 19.99 2.48 12.40
CA VAL A 643 20.38 1.50 11.39
C VAL A 643 21.89 1.61 11.14
N PHE A 644 22.59 0.47 11.16
CA PHE A 644 23.99 0.42 10.76
C PHE A 644 24.09 0.35 9.24
N GLU A 645 24.97 1.18 8.67
CA GLU A 645 25.17 1.27 7.22
C GLU A 645 26.67 1.33 6.87
N VAL A 646 27.04 0.56 5.86
CA VAL A 646 28.32 0.75 5.14
C VAL A 646 28.01 1.61 3.90
N LYS A 647 28.27 2.91 4.00
CA LYS A 647 27.80 3.89 2.99
C LYS A 647 28.52 3.77 1.65
N TYR A 648 29.83 3.55 1.68
CA TYR A 648 30.65 3.38 0.48
C TYR A 648 31.38 2.03 0.50
N PRO A 649 30.71 0.92 0.12
CA PRO A 649 31.25 -0.43 0.28
C PRO A 649 32.61 -0.65 -0.39
N ASP A 650 32.97 0.13 -1.42
CA ASP A 650 34.26 0.03 -2.11
C ASP A 650 35.39 0.68 -1.32
N ASN A 651 35.10 1.63 -0.44
CA ASN A 651 36.07 2.39 0.35
C ASN A 651 36.06 1.97 1.83
N ASP A 652 34.88 1.68 2.36
CA ASP A 652 34.68 1.44 3.80
C ASP A 652 34.94 -0.02 4.20
N ILE A 653 35.05 -0.94 3.23
CA ILE A 653 35.42 -2.33 3.47
C ILE A 653 36.87 -2.52 3.02
N VAL A 654 37.77 -2.64 3.99
CA VAL A 654 39.20 -2.79 3.75
C VAL A 654 39.68 -4.14 4.25
N GLY A 655 40.16 -4.97 3.35
CA GLY A 655 40.76 -6.26 3.67
C GLY A 655 42.25 -6.28 3.41
N SER A 656 42.99 -7.09 4.19
CA SER A 656 44.39 -7.40 3.94
C SER A 656 44.62 -8.89 4.06
N CYS A 657 45.55 -9.43 3.28
CA CYS A 657 45.87 -10.84 3.21
C CYS A 657 47.36 -11.06 3.47
N TYR A 658 47.65 -12.02 4.30
CA TYR A 658 49.02 -12.44 4.63
C TYR A 658 49.35 -13.82 4.08
#